data_9fb9f3a490468351869b588a89ba5fc0
#
_entry.id   9fb9f3a490468351869b588a89ba5fc0
#
_cell.length_a   1.000
_cell.length_b   1.000
_cell.length_c   1.000
_cell.angle_alpha   90.00
_cell.angle_beta   90.00
_cell.angle_gamma   90.00
#
_symmetry.space_group_name_H-M   'P 1'
#
loop_
_entity.id
_entity.type
_entity.pdbx_description
1 polymer ?
#
loop_
_entity_poly.entity_id
_entity_poly.type
_entity_poly.pdbx_seq_one_letter_code
_entity_poly.pdbx_strand_id
1 'polypeptide(L)'
;MLPGRKDNVIAGLTGDLLKIKMKKILITLTAVALAACTTRPAFDPASVADATSEQVARVEPLSWWTGMKMPLQLLVQGEGISEYNVAIEGGKGVSVEKINKADSPNYLFVDVKVAADARPGTYYIVFSKDGESFKYPYEIAARREGSAERTSFTTADMIYLIMPDRFANGDPSNDSVDGMPDKVARNLAFGRHGGDIQGIIDHLDYISELGATAIWCTPLIEDNLPWVTYHGYACTDYYHIDARFGDNDLFRTYVQKAHEKDLKIIMDIVPNHAASGHWWMKDTPFKDWYHVFDTYTGSNIVFSTNMDPNASKQDLYIQESGWFDRTMVDMNLDNPFVLKYFQQWAIWWIEWADLDGFRVDTYPYNEKDPMAQWCAAVMNEYPNFNIVGECWTTSIPQLAYWQGGNENKDGFDSHLKSIMDFPLHDALRAGLVEDNPGWGQGILRVYDILSHDFVYHDLSNMMIFPGNHDTARLGDALRKNPDRVKIVMAMMATMRGYPQIFAGDELMFVSNNLRDAGDHGGLRVDFPGGWEGDEMNLFTAEGRAKASKNTDGLEVPQGQAADLFDFVSHLFQWRKTKDVIHNGKTMHFMTRDNTYGYFRYDEDDVVFVYINNSLEPKNIPWTYYKEISEGLTGGVNVMTGEPFEVSDATVVAPQSVLIVEYQK
;
A
#
# COMPACT_ATOMS: atom_id res chain seq x y z
N MET A 1 -49.11 13.67 -46.85
CA MET A 1 -49.57 14.28 -48.18
C MET A 1 -48.47 15.27 -48.59
N LEU A 2 -47.71 14.90 -49.59
CA LEU A 2 -46.98 15.79 -50.52
C LEU A 2 -48.01 16.49 -51.44
N PRO A 3 -47.73 17.55 -52.24
CA PRO A 3 -46.47 18.04 -52.85
C PRO A 3 -46.39 19.59 -52.85
N GLY A 4 -45.45 20.30 -53.41
CA GLY A 4 -44.62 20.19 -54.59
C GLY A 4 -43.88 21.48 -54.91
N ARG A 5 -42.79 21.31 -55.57
CA ARG A 5 -42.01 22.04 -56.57
C ARG A 5 -42.48 23.41 -57.12
N LYS A 6 -41.52 24.32 -57.36
CA LYS A 6 -40.99 24.78 -58.69
C LYS A 6 -40.06 25.98 -58.53
N ASP A 7 -38.80 25.86 -58.91
CA ASP A 7 -38.10 26.33 -60.13
C ASP A 7 -38.27 27.83 -60.50
N ASN A 8 -37.15 28.54 -60.65
CA ASN A 8 -36.50 29.04 -61.90
C ASN A 8 -35.49 30.15 -61.58
N VAL A 9 -34.20 29.95 -61.84
CA VAL A 9 -33.42 30.37 -63.05
C VAL A 9 -33.54 31.86 -63.46
N ILE A 10 -32.39 32.57 -63.47
CA ILE A 10 -31.81 33.45 -64.54
C ILE A 10 -30.62 34.22 -63.91
N ALA A 11 -29.42 33.86 -64.29
CA ALA A 11 -28.40 34.48 -65.11
C ALA A 11 -27.71 35.71 -64.51
N GLY A 12 -26.44 35.73 -64.24
CA GLY A 12 -25.36 35.67 -65.19
C GLY A 12 -24.65 37.03 -65.41
N LEU A 13 -23.33 37.11 -65.32
CA LEU A 13 -22.47 38.18 -65.78
C LEU A 13 -22.34 39.45 -64.88
N THR A 14 -21.54 39.39 -63.91
CA THR A 14 -20.61 40.50 -63.44
C THR A 14 -19.58 39.99 -62.41
N GLY A 15 -18.81 39.00 -62.78
CA GLY A 15 -17.89 38.31 -61.80
C GLY A 15 -16.38 38.49 -61.98
N ASP A 16 -15.89 39.06 -63.06
CA ASP A 16 -14.45 38.95 -63.36
C ASP A 16 -13.59 40.21 -63.12
N LEU A 17 -14.15 41.34 -62.87
CA LEU A 17 -13.38 42.57 -62.61
C LEU A 17 -13.13 42.83 -61.12
N LEU A 18 -13.83 42.15 -60.22
CA LEU A 18 -13.56 42.27 -58.76
C LEU A 18 -12.54 41.27 -58.24
N LYS A 19 -12.28 40.16 -58.94
CA LYS A 19 -11.30 39.13 -58.51
C LYS A 19 -9.83 39.54 -58.70
N ILE A 20 -9.53 40.46 -59.62
CA ILE A 20 -8.13 40.88 -59.87
C ILE A 20 -7.67 41.97 -58.90
N LYS A 21 -8.56 42.80 -58.34
CA LYS A 21 -8.18 43.79 -57.33
C LYS A 21 -8.07 43.18 -55.90
N MET A 22 -8.80 42.16 -55.58
CA MET A 22 -8.70 41.47 -54.26
C MET A 22 -7.48 40.56 -54.18
N LYS A 23 -6.96 39.98 -55.24
CA LYS A 23 -5.75 39.17 -55.22
C LYS A 23 -4.46 39.99 -54.96
N LYS A 24 -4.42 41.27 -55.37
CA LYS A 24 -3.24 42.15 -55.10
C LYS A 24 -3.28 42.74 -53.68
N ILE A 25 -4.43 42.89 -53.05
CA ILE A 25 -4.51 43.39 -51.66
C ILE A 25 -4.30 42.21 -50.68
N LEU A 26 -4.63 40.97 -51.04
CA LEU A 26 -4.41 39.79 -50.18
C LEU A 26 -2.95 39.35 -50.17
N ILE A 27 -2.18 39.60 -51.24
CA ILE A 27 -0.74 39.28 -51.31
C ILE A 27 0.11 40.29 -50.52
N THR A 28 -0.35 41.54 -50.36
CA THR A 28 0.34 42.57 -49.59
C THR A 28 0.04 42.48 -48.07
N LEU A 29 -1.13 41.94 -47.69
CA LEU A 29 -1.49 41.69 -46.31
C LEU A 29 -0.90 40.37 -45.77
N THR A 30 -0.65 39.35 -46.61
CA THR A 30 0.03 38.12 -46.22
C THR A 30 1.56 38.31 -46.08
N ALA A 31 2.16 39.29 -46.79
CA ALA A 31 3.58 39.58 -46.63
C ALA A 31 3.92 40.46 -45.40
N VAL A 32 2.92 41.13 -44.81
CA VAL A 32 3.12 41.92 -43.56
C VAL A 32 2.78 41.09 -42.32
N ALA A 33 1.96 39.99 -42.48
CA ALA A 33 1.71 39.08 -41.35
C ALA A 33 2.79 37.99 -41.14
N LEU A 34 3.74 37.84 -42.06
CA LEU A 34 4.88 36.91 -41.90
C LEU A 34 6.18 37.56 -41.35
N ALA A 35 6.15 38.85 -41.01
CA ALA A 35 7.34 39.54 -40.49
C ALA A 35 7.26 39.93 -39.01
N ALA A 36 6.31 39.36 -38.28
CA ALA A 36 6.19 39.55 -36.81
C ALA A 36 6.15 38.24 -36.05
N CYS A 37 6.77 37.17 -36.55
CA CYS A 37 7.28 36.13 -35.71
C CYS A 37 8.64 36.61 -35.17
N THR A 38 8.59 37.56 -34.23
CA THR A 38 9.71 37.78 -33.33
C THR A 38 9.88 36.49 -32.55
N THR A 39 10.80 35.63 -32.96
CA THR A 39 11.29 34.54 -32.15
C THR A 39 11.72 35.18 -30.82
N ARG A 40 10.93 34.96 -29.77
CA ARG A 40 11.34 35.30 -28.41
C ARG A 40 12.76 34.71 -28.25
N PRO A 41 13.77 35.49 -27.83
CA PRO A 41 15.07 34.91 -27.63
C PRO A 41 14.95 33.71 -26.71
N ALA A 42 15.72 32.66 -26.99
CA ALA A 42 15.74 31.49 -26.15
C ALA A 42 16.08 31.94 -24.70
N PHE A 43 15.37 31.40 -23.73
CA PHE A 43 15.63 31.69 -22.32
C PHE A 43 17.08 31.29 -22.01
N ASP A 44 17.85 32.23 -21.49
CA ASP A 44 19.21 31.99 -21.01
C ASP A 44 19.16 31.83 -19.46
N PRO A 45 19.29 30.61 -18.93
CA PRO A 45 19.29 30.41 -17.50
C PRO A 45 20.36 31.18 -16.74
N ALA A 46 21.51 31.48 -17.38
CA ALA A 46 22.60 32.23 -16.76
C ALA A 46 22.23 33.70 -16.53
N SER A 47 21.22 34.22 -17.25
CA SER A 47 20.77 35.61 -17.12
C SER A 47 19.86 35.89 -15.92
N VAL A 48 19.39 34.83 -15.20
CA VAL A 48 18.49 34.94 -14.05
C VAL A 48 19.10 34.24 -12.85
N ALA A 49 19.12 34.90 -11.69
CA ALA A 49 19.68 34.34 -10.46
C ALA A 49 18.90 33.12 -10.00
N ASP A 50 19.56 32.18 -9.35
CA ASP A 50 18.90 31.07 -8.67
C ASP A 50 18.18 31.57 -7.42
N ALA A 51 17.04 30.95 -7.09
CA ALA A 51 16.28 31.23 -5.87
C ALA A 51 17.11 30.88 -4.63
N THR A 52 17.07 31.73 -3.61
CA THR A 52 17.54 31.34 -2.26
C THR A 52 16.51 30.41 -1.57
N SER A 53 16.93 29.70 -0.53
CA SER A 53 16.05 28.87 0.28
C SER A 53 14.96 29.65 1.03
N GLU A 54 15.14 30.96 1.21
CA GLU A 54 14.11 31.85 1.77
C GLU A 54 13.05 32.22 0.72
N GLN A 55 13.50 32.47 -0.52
CA GLN A 55 12.62 32.81 -1.64
C GLN A 55 11.78 31.61 -2.10
N VAL A 56 12.38 30.41 -2.18
CA VAL A 56 11.70 29.15 -2.50
C VAL A 56 12.24 28.07 -1.58
N ALA A 57 11.50 27.77 -0.54
CA ALA A 57 11.86 26.74 0.42
C ALA A 57 11.49 25.32 -0.09
N ARG A 58 10.36 25.21 -0.80
CA ARG A 58 9.84 23.94 -1.30
C ARG A 58 9.10 24.10 -2.62
N VAL A 59 9.23 23.07 -3.46
CA VAL A 59 8.38 22.85 -4.64
C VAL A 59 7.99 21.38 -4.64
N GLU A 60 6.71 21.09 -4.55
CA GLU A 60 6.18 19.72 -4.49
C GLU A 60 5.07 19.51 -5.54
N PRO A 61 5.03 18.34 -6.23
CA PRO A 61 6.00 17.22 -6.18
C PRO A 61 7.41 17.65 -6.60
N LEU A 62 8.43 16.89 -6.14
CA LEU A 62 9.86 17.25 -6.34
C LEU A 62 10.30 17.21 -7.82
N SER A 63 9.60 16.45 -8.64
CA SER A 63 9.80 16.28 -10.09
C SER A 63 8.51 15.76 -10.72
N TRP A 64 8.46 15.72 -12.07
CA TRP A 64 7.33 15.10 -12.77
C TRP A 64 7.80 14.42 -14.06
N TRP A 65 6.88 13.84 -14.84
CA TRP A 65 7.20 13.12 -16.08
C TRP A 65 6.36 13.61 -17.25
N THR A 66 6.91 13.45 -18.44
CA THR A 66 6.14 13.59 -19.68
C THR A 66 5.18 12.40 -19.84
N GLY A 67 4.02 12.60 -20.46
CA GLY A 67 3.08 11.52 -20.77
C GLY A 67 2.21 11.03 -19.59
N MET A 68 2.25 11.73 -18.45
CA MET A 68 1.31 11.43 -17.34
C MET A 68 -0.11 11.88 -17.69
N LYS A 69 -1.10 11.09 -17.27
CA LYS A 69 -2.52 11.45 -17.39
C LYS A 69 -2.94 12.45 -16.32
N MET A 70 -2.34 12.34 -15.11
CA MET A 70 -2.58 13.25 -14.00
C MET A 70 -2.04 14.66 -14.33
N PRO A 71 -2.89 15.70 -14.33
CA PRO A 71 -2.43 17.09 -14.51
C PRO A 71 -1.55 17.54 -13.34
N LEU A 72 -0.43 18.18 -13.64
CA LEU A 72 0.52 18.65 -12.64
C LEU A 72 0.04 19.95 -11.98
N GLN A 73 0.06 19.99 -10.65
CA GLN A 73 -0.08 21.20 -9.84
C GLN A 73 1.09 21.27 -8.85
N LEU A 74 1.88 22.31 -8.91
CA LEU A 74 3.00 22.53 -8.00
C LEU A 74 2.50 23.29 -6.76
N LEU A 75 2.75 22.73 -5.58
CA LEU A 75 2.77 23.50 -4.34
C LEU A 75 4.14 24.19 -4.27
N VAL A 76 4.17 25.51 -4.22
CA VAL A 76 5.38 26.31 -4.03
C VAL A 76 5.28 27.05 -2.71
N GLN A 77 6.28 26.86 -1.85
CA GLN A 77 6.40 27.57 -0.57
C GLN A 77 7.63 28.46 -0.55
N GLY A 78 7.49 29.69 -0.12
CA GLY A 78 8.56 30.66 0.08
C GLY A 78 8.02 31.95 0.68
N GLU A 79 8.87 32.77 1.32
CA GLU A 79 8.40 34.00 1.97
C GLU A 79 7.81 34.99 0.95
N GLY A 80 6.53 35.33 1.13
CA GLY A 80 5.81 36.27 0.26
C GLY A 80 5.69 35.85 -1.20
N ILE A 81 5.84 34.55 -1.52
CA ILE A 81 5.89 34.03 -2.90
C ILE A 81 4.60 34.32 -3.69
N SER A 82 3.46 34.50 -3.01
CA SER A 82 2.18 34.83 -3.66
C SER A 82 2.15 36.19 -4.36
N GLU A 83 3.14 37.03 -4.13
CA GLU A 83 3.27 38.37 -4.77
C GLU A 83 3.98 38.30 -6.13
N TYR A 84 4.61 37.17 -6.47
CA TYR A 84 5.35 36.99 -7.69
C TYR A 84 4.49 36.47 -8.85
N ASN A 85 4.79 36.94 -10.06
CA ASN A 85 4.34 36.28 -11.28
C ASN A 85 5.19 35.06 -11.55
N VAL A 86 4.58 33.99 -12.08
CA VAL A 86 5.28 32.72 -12.34
C VAL A 86 5.23 32.41 -13.83
N ALA A 87 6.37 32.03 -14.39
CA ALA A 87 6.50 31.49 -15.75
C ALA A 87 7.33 30.20 -15.71
N ILE A 88 7.17 29.32 -16.70
CA ILE A 88 8.06 28.17 -16.90
C ILE A 88 8.81 28.37 -18.20
N GLU A 89 10.13 28.31 -18.09
CA GLU A 89 11.10 28.55 -19.20
C GLU A 89 12.05 27.35 -19.31
N GLY A 90 12.83 27.30 -20.37
CA GLY A 90 13.92 26.32 -20.57
C GLY A 90 13.59 25.17 -21.53
N GLY A 91 12.35 25.02 -21.99
CA GLY A 91 11.97 23.95 -22.90
C GLY A 91 10.68 24.23 -23.66
N LYS A 92 10.33 23.29 -24.55
CA LYS A 92 9.05 23.33 -25.29
C LYS A 92 8.05 22.36 -24.63
N GLY A 93 6.78 22.77 -24.58
CA GLY A 93 5.68 21.91 -24.19
C GLY A 93 5.33 21.94 -22.70
N VAL A 94 6.02 22.72 -21.88
CA VAL A 94 5.67 22.94 -20.47
C VAL A 94 5.38 24.43 -20.25
N SER A 95 4.26 24.74 -19.62
CA SER A 95 3.85 26.12 -19.36
C SER A 95 2.91 26.23 -18.16
N VAL A 96 2.91 27.39 -17.52
CA VAL A 96 1.91 27.73 -16.49
C VAL A 96 0.54 27.82 -17.16
N GLU A 97 -0.44 27.12 -16.63
CA GLU A 97 -1.83 27.19 -17.05
C GLU A 97 -2.64 28.13 -16.14
N LYS A 98 -2.44 28.01 -14.83
CA LYS A 98 -3.10 28.85 -13.83
C LYS A 98 -2.25 29.01 -12.58
N ILE A 99 -2.35 30.18 -11.96
CA ILE A 99 -1.77 30.44 -10.65
C ILE A 99 -2.91 30.60 -9.66
N ASN A 100 -2.92 29.78 -8.61
CA ASN A 100 -3.88 29.83 -7.52
C ASN A 100 -3.16 30.33 -6.26
N LYS A 101 -3.65 31.41 -5.67
CA LYS A 101 -3.13 31.94 -4.42
C LYS A 101 -3.78 31.22 -3.25
N ALA A 102 -3.00 30.91 -2.24
CA ALA A 102 -3.47 30.38 -0.98
C ALA A 102 -3.94 31.50 -0.03
N ASP A 103 -4.47 31.13 1.13
CA ASP A 103 -4.78 32.08 2.20
C ASP A 103 -3.50 32.68 2.81
N SER A 104 -2.47 31.84 2.98
CA SER A 104 -1.14 32.32 3.36
C SER A 104 -0.41 32.93 2.17
N PRO A 105 0.22 34.13 2.34
CA PRO A 105 1.01 34.74 1.30
C PRO A 105 2.28 33.96 0.93
N ASN A 106 2.64 32.97 1.70
CA ASN A 106 3.84 32.16 1.53
C ASN A 106 3.63 30.93 0.64
N TYR A 107 2.47 30.81 0.00
CA TYR A 107 2.15 29.68 -0.86
C TYR A 107 1.57 30.09 -2.20
N LEU A 108 1.94 29.35 -3.23
CA LEU A 108 1.27 29.33 -4.53
C LEU A 108 0.97 27.89 -4.94
N PHE A 109 -0.18 27.69 -5.58
CA PHE A 109 -0.49 26.44 -6.30
C PHE A 109 -0.49 26.76 -7.80
N VAL A 110 0.48 26.20 -8.53
CA VAL A 110 0.70 26.47 -9.95
C VAL A 110 0.26 25.29 -10.78
N ASP A 111 -0.86 25.43 -11.50
CA ASP A 111 -1.30 24.43 -12.48
C ASP A 111 -0.36 24.51 -13.69
N VAL A 112 0.23 23.38 -14.03
CA VAL A 112 1.25 23.27 -15.08
C VAL A 112 0.72 22.35 -16.18
N LYS A 113 0.70 22.87 -17.39
CA LYS A 113 0.44 22.08 -18.59
C LYS A 113 1.71 21.43 -19.07
N VAL A 114 1.77 20.11 -19.04
CA VAL A 114 2.78 19.28 -19.71
C VAL A 114 2.14 18.73 -20.99
N ALA A 115 2.50 19.28 -22.13
CA ALA A 115 1.93 18.88 -23.42
C ALA A 115 2.44 17.49 -23.86
N ALA A 116 1.69 16.81 -24.73
CA ALA A 116 2.08 15.49 -25.24
C ALA A 116 3.42 15.48 -26.00
N ASP A 117 3.83 16.64 -26.55
CA ASP A 117 5.12 16.83 -27.23
C ASP A 117 6.18 17.53 -26.37
N ALA A 118 5.94 17.60 -25.05
CA ALA A 118 6.92 18.11 -24.08
C ALA A 118 8.18 17.24 -24.10
N ARG A 119 9.35 17.89 -24.03
CA ARG A 119 10.62 17.18 -23.99
C ARG A 119 11.09 17.01 -22.55
N PRO A 120 11.60 15.84 -22.19
CA PRO A 120 12.26 15.68 -20.89
C PRO A 120 13.44 16.60 -20.73
N GLY A 121 13.66 17.09 -19.53
CA GLY A 121 14.81 17.95 -19.20
C GLY A 121 14.51 18.86 -18.00
N THR A 122 15.51 19.70 -17.68
CA THR A 122 15.37 20.72 -16.65
C THR A 122 14.64 21.94 -17.20
N TYR A 123 13.53 22.27 -16.58
CA TYR A 123 12.79 23.50 -16.76
C TYR A 123 13.08 24.44 -15.61
N TYR A 124 12.79 25.74 -15.79
CA TYR A 124 12.98 26.73 -14.75
C TYR A 124 11.67 27.41 -14.43
N ILE A 125 11.26 27.31 -13.18
CA ILE A 125 10.15 28.10 -12.64
C ILE A 125 10.74 29.48 -12.36
N VAL A 126 10.32 30.47 -13.13
CA VAL A 126 10.83 31.86 -13.05
C VAL A 126 9.80 32.68 -12.29
N PHE A 127 10.21 33.27 -11.19
CA PHE A 127 9.44 34.18 -10.37
C PHE A 127 9.88 35.61 -10.69
N SER A 128 8.92 36.52 -10.87
CA SER A 128 9.22 37.92 -11.21
C SER A 128 8.28 38.89 -10.50
N LYS A 129 8.86 39.97 -9.95
CA LYS A 129 8.14 41.04 -9.28
C LYS A 129 8.96 42.35 -9.38
N ASP A 130 8.31 43.45 -9.73
CA ASP A 130 8.89 44.82 -9.72
C ASP A 130 10.25 44.96 -10.44
N GLY A 131 10.51 44.16 -11.49
CA GLY A 131 11.74 44.19 -12.27
C GLY A 131 12.83 43.24 -11.73
N GLU A 132 12.64 42.64 -10.59
CA GLU A 132 13.49 41.58 -10.07
C GLU A 132 12.98 40.22 -10.51
N SER A 133 13.89 39.24 -10.68
CA SER A 133 13.52 37.87 -10.99
C SER A 133 14.54 36.87 -10.44
N PHE A 134 14.05 35.70 -10.07
CA PHE A 134 14.84 34.53 -9.71
C PHE A 134 14.21 33.26 -10.29
N LYS A 135 14.99 32.19 -10.37
CA LYS A 135 14.52 30.89 -10.94
C LYS A 135 14.78 29.74 -10.00
N TYR A 136 13.91 28.72 -10.11
CA TYR A 136 14.05 27.43 -9.44
C TYR A 136 14.11 26.33 -10.50
N PRO A 137 15.13 25.45 -10.50
CA PRO A 137 15.21 24.35 -11.46
C PRO A 137 14.16 23.27 -11.10
N TYR A 138 13.42 22.79 -12.10
CA TYR A 138 12.43 21.74 -11.94
C TYR A 138 12.58 20.69 -13.04
N GLU A 139 12.65 19.42 -12.65
CA GLU A 139 12.84 18.33 -13.59
C GLU A 139 11.49 17.80 -14.11
N ILE A 140 11.38 17.70 -15.43
CA ILE A 140 10.36 16.89 -16.12
C ILE A 140 11.10 15.74 -16.80
N ALA A 141 11.05 14.57 -16.19
CA ALA A 141 11.75 13.37 -16.67
C ALA A 141 11.01 12.70 -17.83
N ALA A 142 11.66 11.82 -18.55
CA ALA A 142 10.99 10.88 -19.45
C ALA A 142 10.27 9.83 -18.62
N ARG A 143 9.00 9.60 -18.89
CA ARG A 143 8.29 8.46 -18.32
C ARG A 143 8.89 7.16 -18.85
N ARG A 144 9.13 6.18 -17.99
CA ARG A 144 9.61 4.86 -18.41
C ARG A 144 8.56 4.19 -19.31
N GLU A 145 9.00 3.59 -20.40
CA GLU A 145 8.13 2.81 -21.29
C GLU A 145 7.50 1.64 -20.51
N GLY A 146 6.19 1.45 -20.66
CA GLY A 146 5.43 0.41 -19.97
C GLY A 146 5.13 0.69 -18.49
N SER A 147 5.52 1.84 -17.94
CA SER A 147 5.29 2.11 -16.52
C SER A 147 3.81 2.22 -16.15
N ALA A 148 2.96 2.64 -17.09
CA ALA A 148 1.50 2.71 -16.89
C ALA A 148 0.86 1.32 -16.78
N GLU A 149 1.45 0.33 -17.43
CA GLU A 149 0.97 -1.06 -17.49
C GLU A 149 1.64 -1.96 -16.44
N ARG A 150 2.39 -1.39 -15.49
CA ARG A 150 3.06 -2.15 -14.42
C ARG A 150 2.11 -3.12 -13.74
N THR A 151 2.60 -4.32 -13.47
CA THR A 151 1.87 -5.33 -12.69
C THR A 151 2.08 -5.07 -11.20
N SER A 152 1.08 -5.41 -10.40
CA SER A 152 1.10 -5.27 -8.95
C SER A 152 1.10 -6.63 -8.26
N PHE A 153 0.89 -6.65 -6.96
CA PHE A 153 0.68 -7.88 -6.22
C PHE A 153 -0.71 -8.47 -6.48
N THR A 154 -0.79 -9.79 -6.44
CA THR A 154 -1.97 -10.58 -6.79
C THR A 154 -2.09 -11.81 -5.87
N THR A 155 -3.05 -12.69 -6.13
CA THR A 155 -3.19 -14.00 -5.46
C THR A 155 -1.97 -14.89 -5.56
N ALA A 156 -1.08 -14.66 -6.52
CA ALA A 156 0.18 -15.42 -6.63
C ALA A 156 1.21 -15.01 -5.56
N ASP A 157 1.02 -13.85 -4.95
CA ASP A 157 1.99 -13.29 -4.03
C ASP A 157 1.78 -13.75 -2.58
N MET A 158 2.85 -13.72 -1.81
CA MET A 158 2.90 -13.77 -0.37
C MET A 158 3.63 -12.54 0.13
N ILE A 159 2.94 -11.74 0.95
CA ILE A 159 3.46 -10.48 1.47
C ILE A 159 4.14 -10.72 2.81
N TYR A 160 5.38 -10.26 2.93
CA TYR A 160 6.12 -10.25 4.20
C TYR A 160 6.10 -8.84 4.78
N LEU A 161 5.36 -8.66 5.89
CA LEU A 161 5.27 -7.40 6.61
C LEU A 161 6.50 -7.21 7.50
N ILE A 162 7.19 -6.10 7.33
CA ILE A 162 8.36 -5.71 8.13
C ILE A 162 8.08 -4.39 8.85
N MET A 163 8.44 -4.34 10.14
CA MET A 163 8.66 -3.07 10.84
C MET A 163 10.15 -2.74 10.77
N PRO A 164 10.58 -1.77 9.95
CA PRO A 164 12.00 -1.53 9.67
C PRO A 164 12.85 -1.32 10.91
N ASP A 165 12.39 -0.47 11.82
CA ASP A 165 13.08 -0.18 13.11
C ASP A 165 13.35 -1.43 13.95
N ARG A 166 12.62 -2.55 13.72
CA ARG A 166 12.68 -3.79 14.51
C ARG A 166 13.24 -4.97 13.73
N PHE A 167 13.68 -4.77 12.50
CA PHE A 167 14.11 -5.88 11.65
C PHE A 167 15.62 -6.08 11.67
N ALA A 168 16.40 -5.12 11.21
CA ALA A 168 17.85 -5.20 11.23
C ALA A 168 18.49 -3.81 11.10
N ASN A 169 19.58 -3.57 11.81
CA ASN A 169 20.39 -2.36 11.73
C ASN A 169 21.56 -2.59 10.76
N GLY A 170 21.45 -2.07 9.56
CA GLY A 170 22.48 -2.18 8.52
C GLY A 170 23.45 -1.01 8.52
N ASP A 171 23.04 0.15 9.03
CA ASP A 171 23.87 1.35 9.13
C ASP A 171 23.74 2.03 10.51
N PRO A 172 24.53 1.61 11.51
CA PRO A 172 24.48 2.23 12.83
C PRO A 172 24.79 3.74 12.87
N SER A 173 25.29 4.31 11.77
CA SER A 173 25.59 5.75 11.72
C SER A 173 24.33 6.62 11.60
N ASN A 174 23.20 6.04 11.17
CA ASN A 174 21.92 6.72 11.04
C ASN A 174 20.98 6.55 12.25
N ASP A 175 21.34 5.74 13.26
CA ASP A 175 20.53 5.48 14.46
C ASP A 175 20.05 6.76 15.15
N SER A 176 20.85 7.82 15.06
CA SER A 176 20.59 9.10 15.72
C SER A 176 21.09 10.27 14.88
N VAL A 177 20.16 10.97 14.23
CA VAL A 177 20.45 12.07 13.30
C VAL A 177 20.31 13.42 14.00
N ASP A 178 21.21 14.38 13.66
CA ASP A 178 21.09 15.74 14.16
C ASP A 178 19.81 16.42 13.65
N GLY A 179 19.13 17.15 14.53
CA GLY A 179 17.84 17.77 14.22
C GLY A 179 16.61 16.85 14.42
N MET A 180 16.83 15.55 14.65
CA MET A 180 15.78 14.60 15.00
C MET A 180 15.86 14.26 16.51
N PRO A 181 14.84 14.64 17.31
CA PRO A 181 14.90 14.54 18.76
C PRO A 181 14.78 13.12 19.30
N ASP A 182 14.00 12.25 18.63
CA ASP A 182 13.83 10.86 19.07
C ASP A 182 15.05 10.03 18.67
N LYS A 183 15.85 9.68 19.63
CA LYS A 183 17.14 8.98 19.46
C LYS A 183 16.97 7.48 19.73
N VAL A 184 17.95 6.69 19.29
CA VAL A 184 17.98 5.26 19.55
C VAL A 184 17.93 4.94 21.04
N ALA A 185 17.04 4.01 21.42
CA ALA A 185 16.79 3.57 22.79
C ALA A 185 16.28 2.12 22.81
N ARG A 186 17.08 1.18 22.31
CA ARG A 186 16.72 -0.23 22.13
C ARG A 186 16.24 -0.96 23.39
N ASN A 187 16.52 -0.41 24.57
CA ASN A 187 16.05 -0.95 25.84
C ASN A 187 14.61 -0.54 26.23
N LEU A 188 13.94 0.28 25.42
CA LEU A 188 12.56 0.75 25.61
C LEU A 188 11.67 0.23 24.49
N ALA A 189 10.55 -0.40 24.82
CA ALA A 189 9.62 -0.96 23.82
C ALA A 189 9.06 0.11 22.86
N PHE A 190 8.87 1.35 23.32
CA PHE A 190 8.43 2.49 22.52
C PHE A 190 9.57 3.36 21.98
N GLY A 191 10.84 3.01 22.27
CA GLY A 191 12.01 3.69 21.72
C GLY A 191 12.30 3.25 20.29
N ARG A 192 13.12 4.02 19.58
CA ARG A 192 13.73 3.56 18.32
C ARG A 192 14.81 2.53 18.60
N HIS A 193 14.89 1.49 17.80
CA HIS A 193 15.88 0.42 17.95
C HIS A 193 16.99 0.47 16.89
N GLY A 194 16.81 1.28 15.83
CA GLY A 194 17.85 1.54 14.84
C GLY A 194 17.86 0.59 13.64
N GLY A 195 16.83 -0.24 13.46
CA GLY A 195 16.67 -0.98 12.21
C GLY A 195 16.37 -0.01 11.05
N ASP A 196 16.86 -0.32 9.85
CA ASP A 196 16.88 0.59 8.72
C ASP A 196 16.72 -0.10 7.34
N ILE A 197 16.70 0.68 6.26
CA ILE A 197 16.59 0.18 4.88
C ILE A 197 17.81 -0.67 4.50
N GLN A 198 19.00 -0.30 4.95
CA GLN A 198 20.20 -1.09 4.65
C GLN A 198 20.10 -2.48 5.29
N GLY A 199 19.61 -2.57 6.54
CA GLY A 199 19.37 -3.84 7.20
C GLY A 199 18.35 -4.72 6.48
N ILE A 200 17.32 -4.13 5.86
CA ILE A 200 16.38 -4.90 5.01
C ILE A 200 17.11 -5.40 3.76
N ILE A 201 17.88 -4.55 3.09
CA ILE A 201 18.67 -4.92 1.88
C ILE A 201 19.59 -6.10 2.19
N ASP A 202 20.26 -6.10 3.33
CA ASP A 202 21.22 -7.13 3.72
C ASP A 202 20.55 -8.49 3.99
N HIS A 203 19.22 -8.51 4.20
CA HIS A 203 18.46 -9.72 4.52
C HIS A 203 17.41 -10.10 3.44
N LEU A 204 17.49 -9.53 2.24
CA LEU A 204 16.60 -9.90 1.13
C LEU A 204 16.70 -11.39 0.76
N ASP A 205 17.87 -12.02 0.95
CA ASP A 205 18.04 -13.45 0.71
C ASP A 205 17.21 -14.31 1.68
N TYR A 206 17.17 -13.95 2.96
CA TYR A 206 16.31 -14.59 3.95
C TYR A 206 14.83 -14.50 3.57
N ILE A 207 14.38 -13.32 3.14
CA ILE A 207 12.99 -13.08 2.74
C ILE A 207 12.62 -13.91 1.50
N SER A 208 13.54 -14.01 0.53
CA SER A 208 13.35 -14.82 -0.66
C SER A 208 13.38 -16.33 -0.34
N GLU A 209 14.29 -16.78 0.56
CA GLU A 209 14.37 -18.16 1.06
C GLU A 209 13.06 -18.59 1.74
N LEU A 210 12.45 -17.70 2.52
CA LEU A 210 11.17 -17.94 3.18
C LEU A 210 10.02 -18.22 2.18
N GLY A 211 10.12 -17.74 0.96
CA GLY A 211 9.10 -17.89 -0.06
C GLY A 211 8.23 -16.66 -0.27
N ALA A 212 8.58 -15.52 0.34
CA ALA A 212 7.93 -14.25 0.05
C ALA A 212 8.12 -13.82 -1.41
N THR A 213 7.17 -13.07 -1.94
CA THR A 213 7.21 -12.46 -3.28
C THR A 213 6.92 -10.98 -3.25
N ALA A 214 6.52 -10.46 -2.10
CA ALA A 214 6.33 -9.03 -1.87
C ALA A 214 6.73 -8.66 -0.44
N ILE A 215 7.21 -7.43 -0.26
CA ILE A 215 7.54 -6.85 1.04
C ILE A 215 6.65 -5.64 1.27
N TRP A 216 6.03 -5.57 2.43
CA TRP A 216 5.36 -4.40 2.97
C TRP A 216 6.10 -3.95 4.22
N CYS A 217 6.71 -2.76 4.19
CA CYS A 217 7.26 -2.11 5.37
C CYS A 217 6.23 -1.15 5.97
N THR A 218 6.17 -1.04 7.33
CA THR A 218 5.50 0.11 7.96
C THR A 218 6.12 1.41 7.45
N PRO A 219 5.46 2.58 7.56
CA PRO A 219 5.89 3.77 6.84
C PRO A 219 7.36 4.12 7.04
N LEU A 220 8.05 4.37 5.93
CA LEU A 220 9.46 4.80 5.89
C LEU A 220 9.59 6.31 5.70
N ILE A 221 8.47 7.02 5.44
CA ILE A 221 8.43 8.48 5.28
C ILE A 221 8.76 9.15 6.61
N GLU A 222 9.35 10.34 6.55
CA GLU A 222 9.85 11.07 7.72
C GLU A 222 8.78 11.23 8.81
N ASP A 223 9.12 10.83 10.02
CA ASP A 223 8.38 11.07 11.26
C ASP A 223 9.33 11.72 12.28
N ASN A 224 9.36 13.06 12.31
CA ASN A 224 10.26 13.84 13.14
C ASN A 224 9.56 14.41 14.39
N LEU A 225 8.71 13.60 15.03
CA LEU A 225 8.18 13.91 16.36
C LEU A 225 9.25 13.67 17.46
N PRO A 226 9.07 14.19 18.68
CA PRO A 226 10.08 14.07 19.73
C PRO A 226 10.14 12.71 20.42
N TRP A 227 9.21 11.81 20.16
CA TRP A 227 9.15 10.45 20.76
C TRP A 227 8.21 9.54 19.98
N VAL A 228 8.40 8.22 20.13
CA VAL A 228 7.56 7.14 19.56
C VAL A 228 7.49 7.20 18.02
N THR A 229 8.57 7.62 17.36
CA THR A 229 8.61 7.78 15.89
C THR A 229 8.99 6.49 15.15
N TYR A 230 9.33 5.44 15.87
CA TYR A 230 9.79 4.17 15.28
C TYR A 230 8.75 3.49 14.38
N HIS A 231 7.47 3.82 14.54
CA HIS A 231 6.38 3.24 13.75
C HIS A 231 6.17 3.93 12.39
N GLY A 232 6.56 5.21 12.25
CA GLY A 232 6.51 5.97 11.00
C GLY A 232 5.14 6.53 10.59
N TYR A 233 4.07 6.34 11.39
CA TYR A 233 2.71 6.74 10.99
C TYR A 233 2.41 8.24 11.17
N ALA A 234 3.24 8.99 11.89
CA ALA A 234 3.07 10.43 12.08
C ALA A 234 3.98 11.23 11.13
N CYS A 235 3.55 11.38 9.88
CA CYS A 235 4.34 11.97 8.80
C CYS A 235 4.62 13.46 9.02
N THR A 236 5.90 13.86 8.96
CA THR A 236 6.36 15.26 9.02
C THR A 236 6.84 15.82 7.68
N ASP A 237 7.14 14.97 6.71
CA ASP A 237 7.48 15.35 5.33
C ASP A 237 7.12 14.23 4.35
N TYR A 238 6.16 14.47 3.46
CA TYR A 238 5.58 13.45 2.57
C TYR A 238 6.48 13.02 1.40
N TYR A 239 7.52 13.78 1.07
CA TYR A 239 8.40 13.50 -0.07
C TYR A 239 9.80 13.00 0.32
N HIS A 240 10.06 12.81 1.62
CA HIS A 240 11.35 12.35 2.10
C HIS A 240 11.23 11.11 2.98
N ILE A 241 12.17 10.19 2.79
CA ILE A 241 12.40 9.06 3.68
C ILE A 241 12.99 9.58 5.00
N ASP A 242 12.59 8.99 6.13
CA ASP A 242 13.15 9.31 7.45
C ASP A 242 14.66 9.05 7.46
N ALA A 243 15.44 10.06 7.81
CA ALA A 243 16.89 10.00 7.75
C ALA A 243 17.49 8.92 8.68
N ARG A 244 16.71 8.41 9.64
CA ARG A 244 17.09 7.28 10.51
C ARG A 244 16.79 5.92 9.88
N PHE A 245 16.11 5.89 8.74
CA PHE A 245 15.96 4.70 7.90
C PHE A 245 16.87 4.76 6.66
N GLY A 246 17.36 5.96 6.29
CA GLY A 246 18.15 6.20 5.11
C GLY A 246 17.72 7.47 4.39
N ASP A 247 17.76 7.46 3.07
CA ASP A 247 17.32 8.56 2.24
C ASP A 247 16.53 8.05 1.01
N ASN A 248 16.02 8.99 0.20
CA ASN A 248 15.26 8.67 -1.00
C ASN A 248 16.07 7.79 -1.98
N ASP A 249 17.36 8.04 -2.17
CA ASP A 249 18.19 7.27 -3.11
C ASP A 249 18.45 5.85 -2.61
N LEU A 250 18.64 5.67 -1.31
CA LEU A 250 18.73 4.34 -0.69
C LEU A 250 17.41 3.57 -0.81
N PHE A 251 16.27 4.27 -0.66
CA PHE A 251 14.96 3.65 -0.86
C PHE A 251 14.78 3.15 -2.31
N ARG A 252 15.16 3.92 -3.31
CA ARG A 252 15.17 3.44 -4.71
C ARG A 252 16.10 2.26 -4.92
N THR A 253 17.26 2.29 -4.28
CA THR A 253 18.23 1.18 -4.32
C THR A 253 17.62 -0.08 -3.71
N TYR A 254 16.90 0.06 -2.60
CA TYR A 254 16.17 -1.04 -1.96
C TYR A 254 15.13 -1.65 -2.91
N VAL A 255 14.29 -0.82 -3.54
CA VAL A 255 13.28 -1.29 -4.50
C VAL A 255 13.95 -2.05 -5.65
N GLN A 256 15.02 -1.48 -6.23
CA GLN A 256 15.76 -2.13 -7.31
C GLN A 256 16.34 -3.50 -6.87
N LYS A 257 16.97 -3.57 -5.69
CA LYS A 257 17.56 -4.82 -5.18
C LYS A 257 16.52 -5.87 -4.83
N ALA A 258 15.34 -5.45 -4.39
CA ALA A 258 14.21 -6.34 -4.18
C ALA A 258 13.72 -6.92 -5.53
N HIS A 259 13.56 -6.09 -6.54
CA HIS A 259 13.19 -6.52 -7.89
C HIS A 259 14.22 -7.48 -8.51
N GLU A 260 15.52 -7.30 -8.26
CA GLU A 260 16.57 -8.24 -8.68
C GLU A 260 16.40 -9.65 -8.08
N LYS A 261 15.55 -9.79 -7.04
CA LYS A 261 15.19 -11.05 -6.38
C LYS A 261 13.73 -11.46 -6.57
N ASP A 262 13.06 -10.88 -7.57
CA ASP A 262 11.63 -11.08 -7.84
C ASP A 262 10.72 -10.75 -6.63
N LEU A 263 11.14 -9.80 -5.79
CA LEU A 263 10.37 -9.29 -4.66
C LEU A 263 9.73 -7.95 -5.02
N LYS A 264 8.42 -7.86 -4.93
CA LYS A 264 7.64 -6.64 -5.11
C LYS A 264 7.70 -5.76 -3.86
N ILE A 265 7.58 -4.45 -4.03
CA ILE A 265 7.58 -3.50 -2.92
C ILE A 265 6.23 -2.81 -2.80
N ILE A 266 5.61 -2.97 -1.63
CA ILE A 266 4.36 -2.33 -1.23
C ILE A 266 4.71 -1.24 -0.20
N MET A 267 4.41 0.00 -0.55
CA MET A 267 4.63 1.13 0.36
C MET A 267 3.40 1.35 1.24
N ASP A 268 3.63 1.49 2.54
CA ASP A 268 2.61 1.92 3.50
C ASP A 268 2.47 3.44 3.44
N ILE A 269 1.25 3.93 3.22
CA ILE A 269 0.96 5.35 3.04
C ILE A 269 -0.19 5.81 3.93
N VAL A 270 -0.08 7.05 4.43
CA VAL A 270 -1.01 7.63 5.40
C VAL A 270 -1.56 8.95 4.85
N PRO A 271 -2.61 8.95 4.03
CA PRO A 271 -3.23 10.19 3.55
C PRO A 271 -4.16 10.86 4.57
N ASN A 272 -4.64 10.14 5.58
CA ASN A 272 -5.63 10.60 6.55
C ASN A 272 -5.12 11.75 7.43
N HIS A 273 -3.89 11.71 7.88
CA HIS A 273 -3.38 12.66 8.85
C HIS A 273 -1.91 13.01 8.64
N ALA A 274 -1.52 14.21 9.03
CA ALA A 274 -0.13 14.64 9.17
C ALA A 274 0.25 14.74 10.65
N ALA A 275 1.54 14.62 10.95
CA ALA A 275 2.02 14.86 12.30
C ALA A 275 1.81 16.31 12.75
N SER A 276 1.57 16.53 14.04
CA SER A 276 1.53 17.88 14.63
C SER A 276 2.87 18.62 14.54
N GLY A 277 3.95 17.91 14.20
CA GLY A 277 5.27 18.45 13.87
C GLY A 277 5.50 18.78 12.39
N HIS A 278 4.53 18.49 11.53
CA HIS A 278 4.66 18.75 10.09
C HIS A 278 4.89 20.24 9.83
N TRP A 279 5.72 20.58 8.83
CA TRP A 279 6.06 21.96 8.53
C TRP A 279 4.84 22.84 8.18
N TRP A 280 3.74 22.29 7.68
CA TRP A 280 2.46 22.99 7.49
C TRP A 280 1.86 23.53 8.77
N MET A 281 2.15 22.94 9.95
CA MET A 281 1.61 23.40 11.22
C MET A 281 2.18 24.75 11.66
N LYS A 282 3.29 25.21 11.05
CA LYS A 282 3.87 26.54 11.32
C LYS A 282 3.19 27.63 10.49
N ASP A 283 2.79 27.28 9.27
CA ASP A 283 2.11 28.15 8.33
C ASP A 283 1.33 27.28 7.34
N THR A 284 0.02 27.30 7.40
CA THR A 284 -0.87 26.49 6.55
C THR A 284 -1.20 27.19 5.24
N PRO A 285 -1.24 26.47 4.11
CA PRO A 285 -1.66 27.05 2.84
C PRO A 285 -3.06 27.67 2.90
N PHE A 286 -4.04 26.90 3.37
CA PHE A 286 -5.44 27.32 3.53
C PHE A 286 -5.92 27.07 4.95
N LYS A 287 -6.91 27.83 5.41
CA LYS A 287 -7.49 27.68 6.75
C LYS A 287 -8.17 26.33 6.98
N ASP A 288 -8.63 25.72 5.90
CA ASP A 288 -9.27 24.41 5.84
C ASP A 288 -8.35 23.33 5.22
N TRP A 289 -7.04 23.49 5.37
CA TRP A 289 -6.04 22.50 4.92
C TRP A 289 -6.15 21.19 5.69
N TYR A 290 -6.51 21.30 6.97
CA TYR A 290 -6.84 20.20 7.87
C TYR A 290 -8.01 20.59 8.76
N HIS A 291 -8.64 19.60 9.40
CA HIS A 291 -9.78 19.87 10.28
C HIS A 291 -9.30 20.47 11.60
N VAL A 292 -9.90 21.62 11.94
CA VAL A 292 -9.60 22.37 13.17
C VAL A 292 -10.85 22.41 14.05
N PHE A 293 -10.66 22.10 15.33
CA PHE A 293 -11.70 22.14 16.34
C PHE A 293 -11.33 23.12 17.46
N ASP A 294 -12.32 23.74 18.11
CA ASP A 294 -12.10 24.63 19.25
C ASP A 294 -11.38 23.92 20.42
N THR A 295 -11.61 22.62 20.55
CA THR A 295 -10.93 21.73 21.48
C THR A 295 -10.59 20.44 20.74
N TYR A 296 -9.54 19.75 21.18
CA TYR A 296 -9.19 18.46 20.59
C TYR A 296 -10.41 17.53 20.48
N THR A 297 -10.70 17.11 19.26
CA THR A 297 -11.77 16.19 18.91
C THR A 297 -11.17 15.03 18.12
N GLY A 298 -11.15 13.84 18.73
CA GLY A 298 -10.72 12.62 18.05
C GLY A 298 -11.85 12.00 17.23
N SER A 299 -11.51 11.20 16.22
CA SER A 299 -12.48 10.37 15.52
C SER A 299 -13.24 9.47 16.51
N ASN A 300 -14.51 9.22 16.25
CA ASN A 300 -15.31 8.31 17.08
C ASN A 300 -15.03 6.82 16.82
N ILE A 301 -14.27 6.50 15.76
CA ILE A 301 -13.83 5.13 15.40
C ILE A 301 -15.02 4.17 15.22
N VAL A 302 -16.12 4.65 14.64
CA VAL A 302 -17.34 3.85 14.42
C VAL A 302 -17.69 3.81 12.94
N PHE A 303 -17.04 2.94 12.20
CA PHE A 303 -17.15 2.83 10.72
C PHE A 303 -18.57 2.53 10.21
N SER A 304 -19.46 2.01 11.05
CA SER A 304 -20.86 1.86 10.65
C SER A 304 -21.54 3.18 10.32
N THR A 305 -21.07 4.32 10.84
CA THR A 305 -21.63 5.63 10.51
C THR A 305 -21.47 6.00 9.04
N ASN A 306 -20.42 5.52 8.37
CA ASN A 306 -20.17 5.78 6.94
C ASN A 306 -21.23 5.17 6.02
N MET A 307 -21.89 4.10 6.45
CA MET A 307 -22.86 3.33 5.65
C MET A 307 -24.29 3.27 6.23
N ASP A 308 -24.48 3.73 7.47
CA ASP A 308 -25.80 3.79 8.09
C ASP A 308 -26.62 4.97 7.53
N PRO A 309 -27.71 4.73 6.79
CA PRO A 309 -28.52 5.81 6.23
C PRO A 309 -29.25 6.65 7.30
N ASN A 310 -29.26 6.19 8.56
CA ASN A 310 -29.87 6.87 9.68
C ASN A 310 -28.85 7.48 10.65
N ALA A 311 -27.57 7.36 10.37
CA ALA A 311 -26.53 8.00 11.18
C ALA A 311 -26.74 9.52 11.26
N SER A 312 -26.44 10.12 12.40
CA SER A 312 -26.44 11.58 12.50
C SER A 312 -25.32 12.16 11.65
N LYS A 313 -25.57 13.32 11.04
CA LYS A 313 -24.53 14.03 10.28
C LYS A 313 -23.34 14.45 11.16
N GLN A 314 -23.62 14.70 12.45
CA GLN A 314 -22.57 15.06 13.41
C GLN A 314 -21.64 13.87 13.69
N ASP A 315 -22.20 12.65 13.85
CA ASP A 315 -21.40 11.46 14.11
C ASP A 315 -20.56 11.08 12.87
N LEU A 316 -21.17 11.19 11.67
CA LEU A 316 -20.43 10.99 10.43
C LEU A 316 -19.29 12.00 10.28
N TYR A 317 -19.57 13.28 10.52
CA TYR A 317 -18.56 14.35 10.46
C TYR A 317 -17.40 14.09 11.44
N ILE A 318 -17.69 13.66 12.68
CA ILE A 318 -16.63 13.33 13.66
C ILE A 318 -15.88 12.05 13.24
N GLN A 319 -16.55 11.08 12.61
CA GLN A 319 -15.89 9.88 12.10
C GLN A 319 -14.83 10.22 11.03
N GLU A 320 -15.18 11.10 10.10
CA GLU A 320 -14.37 11.40 8.91
C GLU A 320 -13.43 12.60 9.10
N SER A 321 -13.61 13.41 10.14
CA SER A 321 -12.85 14.66 10.35
C SER A 321 -12.15 14.72 11.70
N GLY A 322 -12.50 13.83 12.63
CA GLY A 322 -11.86 13.77 13.95
C GLY A 322 -10.42 13.30 13.85
N TRP A 323 -9.51 13.93 14.60
CA TRP A 323 -8.11 13.54 14.57
C TRP A 323 -7.92 12.10 15.04
N PHE A 324 -7.01 11.37 14.39
CA PHE A 324 -6.69 10.00 14.78
C PHE A 324 -6.06 9.95 16.18
N ASP A 325 -5.11 10.84 16.44
CA ASP A 325 -4.46 11.04 17.73
C ASP A 325 -4.16 12.55 17.94
N ARG A 326 -3.80 12.94 19.15
CA ARG A 326 -3.40 14.34 19.47
C ARG A 326 -2.21 14.85 18.68
N THR A 327 -1.37 13.95 18.23
CA THR A 327 -0.18 14.21 17.41
C THR A 327 -0.38 13.96 15.92
N MET A 328 -1.56 13.46 15.52
CA MET A 328 -1.93 13.09 14.16
C MET A 328 -3.14 13.89 13.71
N VAL A 329 -2.86 15.04 13.09
CA VAL A 329 -3.84 16.06 12.68
C VAL A 329 -4.52 15.61 11.40
N ASP A 330 -5.85 15.56 11.41
CA ASP A 330 -6.67 15.10 10.30
C ASP A 330 -6.61 16.04 9.10
N MET A 331 -6.35 15.50 7.91
CA MET A 331 -6.23 16.24 6.66
C MET A 331 -7.60 16.37 5.99
N ASN A 332 -7.98 17.57 5.58
CA ASN A 332 -9.25 17.83 4.93
C ASN A 332 -9.20 17.49 3.43
N LEU A 333 -9.53 16.26 3.05
CA LEU A 333 -9.55 15.82 1.66
C LEU A 333 -10.71 16.42 0.83
N ASP A 334 -11.72 17.02 1.46
CA ASP A 334 -12.75 17.82 0.78
C ASP A 334 -12.17 19.11 0.18
N ASN A 335 -11.03 19.60 0.69
CA ASN A 335 -10.30 20.70 0.05
C ASN A 335 -9.63 20.17 -1.24
N PRO A 336 -9.96 20.72 -2.43
CA PRO A 336 -9.49 20.20 -3.71
C PRO A 336 -7.96 20.31 -3.90
N PHE A 337 -7.28 21.21 -3.18
CA PHE A 337 -5.83 21.32 -3.21
C PHE A 337 -5.18 20.22 -2.36
N VAL A 338 -5.76 19.86 -1.22
CA VAL A 338 -5.32 18.74 -0.39
C VAL A 338 -5.48 17.42 -1.14
N LEU A 339 -6.67 17.18 -1.69
CA LEU A 339 -6.93 15.97 -2.48
C LEU A 339 -5.96 15.85 -3.66
N LYS A 340 -5.76 16.96 -4.41
CA LYS A 340 -4.83 17.00 -5.55
C LYS A 340 -3.39 16.73 -5.13
N TYR A 341 -2.97 17.29 -4.01
CA TYR A 341 -1.64 17.05 -3.44
C TYR A 341 -1.42 15.56 -3.16
N PHE A 342 -2.35 14.90 -2.46
CA PHE A 342 -2.23 13.47 -2.14
C PHE A 342 -2.36 12.55 -3.37
N GLN A 343 -3.16 12.93 -4.37
CA GLN A 343 -3.19 12.18 -5.63
C GLN A 343 -1.84 12.22 -6.35
N GLN A 344 -1.22 13.39 -6.44
CA GLN A 344 0.10 13.56 -7.06
C GLN A 344 1.22 12.92 -6.25
N TRP A 345 1.16 13.02 -4.92
CA TRP A 345 2.10 12.38 -4.02
C TRP A 345 2.15 10.87 -4.20
N ALA A 346 1.00 10.21 -4.25
CA ALA A 346 0.93 8.78 -4.51
C ALA A 346 1.51 8.41 -5.88
N ILE A 347 1.10 9.13 -6.93
CA ILE A 347 1.58 8.90 -8.29
C ILE A 347 3.10 9.16 -8.39
N TRP A 348 3.61 10.17 -7.69
CA TRP A 348 5.04 10.48 -7.66
C TRP A 348 5.85 9.33 -7.08
N TRP A 349 5.46 8.79 -5.92
CA TRP A 349 6.15 7.65 -5.31
C TRP A 349 6.11 6.41 -6.19
N ILE A 350 4.96 6.10 -6.83
CA ILE A 350 4.85 4.97 -7.75
C ILE A 350 5.83 5.11 -8.91
N GLU A 351 5.85 6.26 -9.57
CA GLU A 351 6.68 6.47 -10.77
C GLU A 351 8.15 6.66 -10.42
N TRP A 352 8.45 7.37 -9.32
CA TRP A 352 9.79 7.71 -8.91
C TRP A 352 10.57 6.53 -8.36
N ALA A 353 9.93 5.72 -7.52
CA ALA A 353 10.55 4.57 -6.86
C ALA A 353 10.28 3.23 -7.55
N ASP A 354 9.41 3.19 -8.58
CA ASP A 354 8.98 1.96 -9.26
C ASP A 354 8.24 0.98 -8.35
N LEU A 355 7.29 1.48 -7.55
CA LEU A 355 6.53 0.68 -6.59
C LEU A 355 5.56 -0.28 -7.26
N ASP A 356 5.26 -1.38 -6.56
CA ASP A 356 4.35 -2.43 -7.01
C ASP A 356 2.98 -2.38 -6.34
N GLY A 357 2.82 -1.65 -5.26
CA GLY A 357 1.54 -1.53 -4.57
C GLY A 357 1.55 -0.55 -3.41
N PHE A 358 0.35 -0.27 -2.90
CA PHE A 358 0.15 0.48 -1.66
C PHE A 358 -0.63 -0.33 -0.62
N ARG A 359 -0.26 -0.16 0.65
CA ARG A 359 -1.15 -0.35 1.78
C ARG A 359 -1.53 1.03 2.29
N VAL A 360 -2.82 1.29 2.42
CA VAL A 360 -3.34 2.57 2.91
C VAL A 360 -3.81 2.41 4.34
N ASP A 361 -3.12 3.11 5.22
CA ASP A 361 -3.44 3.20 6.65
C ASP A 361 -4.77 3.90 6.88
N THR A 362 -5.50 3.49 7.92
CA THR A 362 -6.70 4.19 8.41
C THR A 362 -7.69 4.58 7.30
N TYR A 363 -7.91 3.72 6.29
CA TYR A 363 -8.69 4.05 5.10
C TYR A 363 -10.09 4.62 5.40
N PRO A 364 -10.93 4.04 6.31
CA PRO A 364 -12.28 4.52 6.59
C PRO A 364 -12.36 5.77 7.47
N TYR A 365 -11.23 6.31 7.89
CA TYR A 365 -11.21 7.56 8.67
C TYR A 365 -11.23 8.81 7.80
N ASN A 366 -10.90 8.67 6.52
CA ASN A 366 -10.94 9.76 5.55
C ASN A 366 -12.38 10.03 5.10
N GLU A 367 -12.64 11.24 4.56
CA GLU A 367 -13.87 11.51 3.83
C GLU A 367 -13.99 10.55 2.65
N LYS A 368 -15.05 9.76 2.64
CA LYS A 368 -15.17 8.61 1.74
C LYS A 368 -15.19 8.97 0.26
N ASP A 369 -15.86 10.06 -0.15
CA ASP A 369 -15.97 10.45 -1.55
C ASP A 369 -14.65 11.01 -2.13
N PRO A 370 -13.91 11.92 -1.43
CA PRO A 370 -12.56 12.29 -1.82
C PRO A 370 -11.58 11.11 -1.87
N MET A 371 -11.68 10.20 -0.91
CA MET A 371 -10.80 9.04 -0.89
C MET A 371 -11.07 8.07 -2.05
N ALA A 372 -12.34 7.91 -2.46
CA ALA A 372 -12.70 7.18 -3.68
C ALA A 372 -12.12 7.87 -4.93
N GLN A 373 -12.15 9.21 -5.00
CA GLN A 373 -11.52 9.98 -6.08
C GLN A 373 -9.99 9.81 -6.08
N TRP A 374 -9.37 9.71 -4.92
CA TRP A 374 -7.95 9.42 -4.79
C TRP A 374 -7.61 8.04 -5.38
N CYS A 375 -8.34 6.98 -4.99
CA CYS A 375 -8.19 5.64 -5.57
C CYS A 375 -8.39 5.65 -7.08
N ALA A 376 -9.48 6.28 -7.56
CA ALA A 376 -9.78 6.37 -8.99
C ALA A 376 -8.66 7.07 -9.79
N ALA A 377 -8.02 8.10 -9.23
CA ALA A 377 -6.92 8.82 -9.86
C ALA A 377 -5.68 7.92 -10.03
N VAL A 378 -5.30 7.17 -9.01
CA VAL A 378 -4.19 6.20 -9.08
C VAL A 378 -4.51 5.10 -10.09
N MET A 379 -5.72 4.53 -10.05
CA MET A 379 -6.15 3.47 -10.96
C MET A 379 -6.28 3.95 -12.41
N ASN A 380 -6.62 5.21 -12.63
CA ASN A 380 -6.62 5.79 -13.98
C ASN A 380 -5.21 5.91 -14.56
N GLU A 381 -4.22 6.24 -13.73
CA GLU A 381 -2.82 6.34 -14.15
C GLU A 381 -2.20 4.95 -14.34
N TYR A 382 -2.50 3.99 -13.43
CA TYR A 382 -1.94 2.64 -13.38
C TYR A 382 -3.05 1.58 -13.22
N PRO A 383 -3.72 1.16 -14.31
CA PRO A 383 -4.92 0.30 -14.23
C PRO A 383 -4.70 -1.06 -13.55
N ASN A 384 -3.47 -1.59 -13.61
CA ASN A 384 -3.12 -2.89 -13.01
C ASN A 384 -2.55 -2.76 -11.60
N PHE A 385 -2.37 -1.56 -11.09
CA PHE A 385 -1.84 -1.33 -9.73
C PHE A 385 -2.84 -1.87 -8.69
N ASN A 386 -2.34 -2.31 -7.54
CA ASN A 386 -3.17 -2.77 -6.43
C ASN A 386 -2.95 -1.89 -5.20
N ILE A 387 -4.06 -1.60 -4.55
CA ILE A 387 -4.12 -0.82 -3.32
C ILE A 387 -4.89 -1.65 -2.32
N VAL A 388 -4.31 -1.96 -1.17
CA VAL A 388 -5.01 -2.58 -0.06
C VAL A 388 -5.27 -1.56 1.04
N GLY A 389 -6.54 -1.36 1.39
CA GLY A 389 -6.95 -0.46 2.47
C GLY A 389 -7.10 -1.19 3.80
N GLU A 390 -6.59 -0.56 4.84
CA GLU A 390 -6.89 -1.00 6.19
C GLU A 390 -8.28 -0.54 6.60
N CYS A 391 -9.24 -1.47 6.59
CA CYS A 391 -10.59 -1.27 7.08
C CYS A 391 -10.79 -2.17 8.29
N TRP A 392 -10.35 -1.73 9.47
CA TRP A 392 -10.32 -2.58 10.67
C TRP A 392 -11.73 -2.77 11.24
N THR A 393 -12.42 -3.74 10.72
CA THR A 393 -13.72 -4.19 11.22
C THR A 393 -13.84 -5.71 11.10
N THR A 394 -14.49 -6.32 12.09
CA THR A 394 -14.84 -7.75 12.07
C THR A 394 -16.23 -8.03 11.48
N SER A 395 -16.94 -6.97 11.11
CA SER A 395 -18.24 -7.06 10.45
C SER A 395 -18.06 -7.24 8.95
N ILE A 396 -18.40 -8.43 8.43
CA ILE A 396 -18.29 -8.75 7.01
C ILE A 396 -19.02 -7.75 6.10
N PRO A 397 -20.28 -7.33 6.37
CA PRO A 397 -20.95 -6.33 5.54
C PRO A 397 -20.28 -4.94 5.57
N GLN A 398 -19.68 -4.56 6.71
CA GLN A 398 -18.93 -3.30 6.80
C GLN A 398 -17.63 -3.37 6.02
N LEU A 399 -16.93 -4.51 6.09
CA LEU A 399 -15.70 -4.70 5.34
C LEU A 399 -15.96 -4.72 3.83
N ALA A 400 -16.97 -5.47 3.38
CA ALA A 400 -17.36 -5.58 1.98
C ALA A 400 -17.78 -4.22 1.37
N TYR A 401 -18.38 -3.33 2.16
CA TYR A 401 -18.76 -1.99 1.74
C TYR A 401 -17.59 -1.19 1.15
N TRP A 402 -16.39 -1.39 1.68
CA TRP A 402 -15.18 -0.68 1.26
C TRP A 402 -14.47 -1.30 0.05
N GLN A 403 -14.84 -2.52 -0.39
CA GLN A 403 -14.24 -3.11 -1.58
C GLN A 403 -14.82 -2.47 -2.85
N GLY A 404 -13.95 -1.94 -3.70
CA GLY A 404 -14.36 -1.34 -4.99
C GLY A 404 -15.08 -2.32 -5.89
N GLY A 405 -16.10 -1.83 -6.60
CA GLY A 405 -16.96 -2.63 -7.45
C GLY A 405 -18.09 -3.35 -6.72
N ASN A 406 -18.18 -3.27 -5.38
CA ASN A 406 -19.30 -3.84 -4.65
C ASN A 406 -20.60 -3.02 -4.88
N GLU A 407 -21.73 -3.70 -5.02
CA GLU A 407 -23.04 -3.08 -5.23
C GLU A 407 -23.63 -2.55 -3.91
N ASN A 408 -23.10 -1.43 -3.42
CA ASN A 408 -23.58 -0.77 -2.22
C ASN A 408 -24.95 -0.10 -2.45
N LYS A 409 -25.86 -0.17 -1.47
CA LYS A 409 -27.23 0.33 -1.61
C LYS A 409 -27.33 1.84 -1.75
N ASP A 410 -26.36 2.59 -1.25
CA ASP A 410 -26.23 4.04 -1.39
C ASP A 410 -25.56 4.46 -2.70
N GLY A 411 -25.10 3.49 -3.51
CA GLY A 411 -24.39 3.72 -4.77
C GLY A 411 -22.93 4.11 -4.59
N PHE A 412 -22.37 4.06 -3.38
CA PHE A 412 -20.96 4.34 -3.14
C PHE A 412 -20.07 3.26 -3.73
N ASP A 413 -19.04 3.66 -4.48
CA ASP A 413 -17.92 2.81 -4.94
C ASP A 413 -16.60 3.45 -4.51
N SER A 414 -15.87 2.78 -3.65
CA SER A 414 -14.59 3.25 -3.14
C SER A 414 -13.46 3.24 -4.18
N HIS A 415 -13.62 2.49 -5.26
CA HIS A 415 -12.54 2.14 -6.20
C HIS A 415 -11.31 1.47 -5.55
N LEU A 416 -11.39 1.11 -4.28
CA LEU A 416 -10.36 0.42 -3.53
C LEU A 416 -10.35 -1.07 -3.92
N LYS A 417 -9.30 -1.52 -4.59
CA LYS A 417 -9.23 -2.90 -5.10
C LYS A 417 -9.26 -3.94 -3.98
N SER A 418 -8.38 -3.79 -3.01
CA SER A 418 -8.15 -4.80 -1.98
C SER A 418 -8.44 -4.31 -0.58
N ILE A 419 -8.88 -5.23 0.27
CA ILE A 419 -9.17 -5.00 1.69
C ILE A 419 -8.52 -6.08 2.56
N MET A 420 -8.25 -5.75 3.84
CA MET A 420 -7.67 -6.67 4.82
C MET A 420 -8.76 -7.49 5.49
N ASP A 421 -8.64 -8.83 5.50
CA ASP A 421 -9.67 -9.76 6.02
C ASP A 421 -9.59 -9.92 7.54
N PHE A 422 -9.96 -8.86 8.27
CA PHE A 422 -10.05 -8.89 9.73
C PHE A 422 -11.06 -9.92 10.29
N PRO A 423 -12.22 -10.17 9.65
CA PRO A 423 -13.10 -11.24 10.09
C PRO A 423 -12.42 -12.62 10.09
N LEU A 424 -11.68 -12.96 9.04
CA LEU A 424 -10.95 -14.23 8.98
C LEU A 424 -9.79 -14.28 9.99
N HIS A 425 -9.04 -13.16 10.15
CA HIS A 425 -8.00 -13.04 11.16
C HIS A 425 -8.50 -13.41 12.56
N ASP A 426 -9.60 -12.82 13.00
CA ASP A 426 -10.17 -13.06 14.33
C ASP A 426 -10.67 -14.51 14.47
N ALA A 427 -11.34 -15.05 13.43
CA ALA A 427 -11.85 -16.40 13.43
C ALA A 427 -10.74 -17.47 13.51
N LEU A 428 -9.63 -17.27 12.80
CA LEU A 428 -8.46 -18.14 12.87
C LEU A 428 -7.88 -18.21 14.27
N ARG A 429 -7.62 -17.05 14.87
CA ARG A 429 -6.99 -16.95 16.18
C ARG A 429 -7.87 -17.50 17.30
N ALA A 430 -9.17 -17.20 17.27
CA ALA A 430 -10.11 -17.73 18.26
C ALA A 430 -10.36 -19.23 18.07
N GLY A 431 -10.62 -19.66 16.84
CA GLY A 431 -11.02 -21.04 16.54
C GLY A 431 -9.95 -22.07 16.82
N LEU A 432 -8.68 -21.75 16.56
CA LEU A 432 -7.58 -22.70 16.72
C LEU A 432 -7.16 -22.95 18.18
N VAL A 433 -7.55 -22.09 19.12
CA VAL A 433 -7.24 -22.28 20.54
C VAL A 433 -8.39 -22.87 21.36
N GLU A 434 -9.51 -23.17 20.72
CA GLU A 434 -10.67 -23.80 21.35
C GLU A 434 -10.57 -25.34 21.21
N ASP A 435 -9.88 -25.98 22.16
CA ASP A 435 -9.57 -27.42 22.14
C ASP A 435 -10.79 -28.31 22.28
N ASN A 436 -11.80 -27.88 23.08
CA ASN A 436 -13.05 -28.56 23.30
C ASN A 436 -14.24 -27.67 22.90
N PRO A 437 -14.41 -27.44 21.57
CA PRO A 437 -15.35 -26.46 21.10
C PRO A 437 -16.79 -26.83 21.43
N GLY A 438 -17.53 -25.84 21.93
CA GLY A 438 -18.98 -25.88 22.02
C GLY A 438 -19.65 -25.48 20.71
N TRP A 439 -20.95 -25.23 20.79
CA TRP A 439 -21.72 -24.74 19.63
C TRP A 439 -21.16 -23.43 19.10
N GLY A 440 -20.88 -23.37 17.76
CA GLY A 440 -20.35 -22.17 17.10
C GLY A 440 -18.88 -21.87 17.41
N GLN A 441 -18.12 -22.82 17.92
CA GLN A 441 -16.73 -22.66 18.35
C GLN A 441 -15.77 -23.57 17.56
N GLY A 442 -14.47 -23.46 17.86
CA GLY A 442 -13.42 -24.21 17.19
C GLY A 442 -13.21 -23.78 15.75
N ILE A 443 -12.73 -24.71 14.93
CA ILE A 443 -12.47 -24.45 13.50
C ILE A 443 -13.75 -24.08 12.72
N LEU A 444 -14.94 -24.29 13.30
CA LEU A 444 -16.21 -23.85 12.70
C LEU A 444 -16.25 -22.33 12.52
N ARG A 445 -15.61 -21.55 13.40
CA ARG A 445 -15.54 -20.09 13.25
C ARG A 445 -14.95 -19.68 11.89
N VAL A 446 -13.92 -20.38 11.44
CA VAL A 446 -13.28 -20.13 10.15
C VAL A 446 -14.22 -20.45 8.99
N TYR A 447 -14.87 -21.62 9.05
CA TYR A 447 -15.87 -21.99 8.05
C TYR A 447 -17.02 -20.99 7.99
N ASP A 448 -17.52 -20.52 9.13
CA ASP A 448 -18.60 -19.54 9.18
C ASP A 448 -18.22 -18.23 8.48
N ILE A 449 -16.99 -17.73 8.68
CA ILE A 449 -16.52 -16.53 7.96
C ILE A 449 -16.44 -16.79 6.45
N LEU A 450 -15.79 -17.87 6.04
CA LEU A 450 -15.61 -18.19 4.62
C LEU A 450 -16.95 -18.48 3.91
N SER A 451 -17.97 -18.95 4.64
CA SER A 451 -19.32 -19.15 4.10
C SER A 451 -20.00 -17.84 3.66
N HIS A 452 -19.45 -16.68 4.04
CA HIS A 452 -19.93 -15.36 3.65
C HIS A 452 -19.15 -14.76 2.47
N ASP A 453 -18.26 -15.50 1.84
CA ASP A 453 -17.46 -15.02 0.71
C ASP A 453 -18.32 -14.44 -0.44
N PHE A 454 -19.58 -14.83 -0.56
CA PHE A 454 -20.54 -14.29 -1.51
C PHE A 454 -20.87 -12.79 -1.33
N VAL A 455 -20.49 -12.19 -0.20
CA VAL A 455 -20.76 -10.76 0.10
C VAL A 455 -19.74 -9.84 -0.58
N TYR A 456 -18.53 -10.34 -0.83
CA TYR A 456 -17.45 -9.58 -1.42
C TYR A 456 -17.52 -9.55 -2.94
N HIS A 457 -17.13 -8.42 -3.53
CA HIS A 457 -17.10 -8.27 -4.98
C HIS A 457 -16.04 -9.18 -5.62
N ASP A 458 -14.84 -9.22 -5.04
CA ASP A 458 -13.69 -9.96 -5.58
C ASP A 458 -12.83 -10.60 -4.48
N LEU A 459 -12.91 -11.91 -4.39
CA LEU A 459 -12.14 -12.68 -3.40
C LEU A 459 -10.64 -12.76 -3.71
N SER A 460 -10.24 -12.52 -4.95
CA SER A 460 -8.83 -12.47 -5.33
C SER A 460 -8.13 -11.24 -4.75
N ASN A 461 -8.90 -10.22 -4.41
CA ASN A 461 -8.44 -8.98 -3.81
C ASN A 461 -8.69 -8.90 -2.28
N MET A 462 -8.63 -10.05 -1.60
CA MET A 462 -8.68 -10.16 -0.15
C MET A 462 -7.27 -10.43 0.40
N MET A 463 -6.71 -9.52 1.20
CA MET A 463 -5.48 -9.79 1.93
C MET A 463 -5.82 -10.57 3.20
N ILE A 464 -5.46 -11.84 3.24
CA ILE A 464 -5.63 -12.70 4.41
C ILE A 464 -4.37 -12.67 5.27
N PHE A 465 -4.53 -12.64 6.58
CA PHE A 465 -3.38 -12.53 7.50
C PHE A 465 -3.69 -13.14 8.87
N PRO A 466 -2.70 -13.75 9.53
CA PRO A 466 -2.87 -14.33 10.86
C PRO A 466 -2.55 -13.34 11.98
N GLY A 467 -1.86 -12.25 11.66
CA GLY A 467 -1.45 -11.18 12.54
C GLY A 467 -0.70 -10.08 11.80
N ASN A 468 -0.60 -8.92 12.42
CA ASN A 468 0.17 -7.79 11.93
C ASN A 468 0.85 -7.04 13.09
N HIS A 469 1.45 -5.90 12.82
CA HIS A 469 2.18 -5.08 13.78
C HIS A 469 1.28 -4.37 14.84
N ASP A 470 -0.06 -4.46 14.72
CA ASP A 470 -1.04 -3.87 15.63
C ASP A 470 -1.84 -4.92 16.42
N THR A 471 -1.69 -6.19 16.08
CA THR A 471 -2.36 -7.29 16.77
C THR A 471 -1.36 -8.09 17.62
N ALA A 472 -1.83 -8.81 18.64
CA ALA A 472 -0.95 -9.66 19.44
C ALA A 472 -0.13 -10.62 18.54
N ARG A 473 1.12 -10.89 18.88
CA ARG A 473 1.99 -11.82 18.13
C ARG A 473 1.28 -13.16 17.92
N LEU A 474 1.48 -13.77 16.77
CA LEU A 474 0.85 -15.05 16.43
C LEU A 474 1.19 -16.14 17.44
N GLY A 475 2.46 -16.19 17.91
CA GLY A 475 2.89 -17.12 18.94
C GLY A 475 2.08 -17.00 20.23
N ASP A 476 1.80 -15.78 20.71
CA ASP A 476 0.96 -15.55 21.90
C ASP A 476 -0.51 -15.92 21.65
N ALA A 477 -1.06 -15.48 20.54
CA ALA A 477 -2.45 -15.76 20.17
C ALA A 477 -2.74 -17.27 20.09
N LEU A 478 -1.77 -18.06 19.64
CA LEU A 478 -1.87 -19.51 19.51
C LEU A 478 -1.31 -20.26 20.74
N ARG A 479 -1.14 -19.57 21.88
CA ARG A 479 -0.67 -20.14 23.15
C ARG A 479 0.69 -20.83 23.06
N LYS A 480 1.61 -20.25 22.28
CA LYS A 480 2.99 -20.72 22.06
C LYS A 480 3.04 -22.18 21.57
N ASN A 481 2.06 -22.59 20.78
CA ASN A 481 1.96 -23.93 20.23
C ASN A 481 2.43 -23.95 18.75
N PRO A 482 3.59 -24.57 18.44
CA PRO A 482 4.14 -24.58 17.08
C PRO A 482 3.25 -25.35 16.07
N ASP A 483 2.52 -26.37 16.51
CA ASP A 483 1.63 -27.14 15.64
C ASP A 483 0.44 -26.29 15.16
N ARG A 484 -0.10 -25.41 16.01
CA ARG A 484 -1.12 -24.44 15.61
C ARG A 484 -0.57 -23.40 14.64
N VAL A 485 0.68 -22.97 14.84
CA VAL A 485 1.34 -22.07 13.87
C VAL A 485 1.45 -22.74 12.51
N LYS A 486 1.86 -24.03 12.45
CA LYS A 486 1.89 -24.81 11.19
C LYS A 486 0.51 -24.90 10.53
N ILE A 487 -0.57 -25.11 11.29
CA ILE A 487 -1.94 -25.11 10.77
C ILE A 487 -2.27 -23.75 10.13
N VAL A 488 -2.03 -22.65 10.84
CA VAL A 488 -2.31 -21.30 10.32
C VAL A 488 -1.52 -21.03 9.03
N MET A 489 -0.23 -21.35 9.01
CA MET A 489 0.61 -21.13 7.84
C MET A 489 0.16 -21.98 6.64
N ALA A 490 -0.30 -23.19 6.89
CA ALA A 490 -0.90 -24.04 5.86
C ALA A 490 -2.21 -23.42 5.31
N MET A 491 -3.04 -22.86 6.17
CA MET A 491 -4.26 -22.16 5.76
C MET A 491 -3.92 -20.88 4.95
N MET A 492 -2.93 -20.11 5.40
CA MET A 492 -2.45 -18.94 4.64
C MET A 492 -1.94 -19.33 3.25
N ALA A 493 -1.23 -20.45 3.15
CA ALA A 493 -0.67 -20.90 1.88
C ALA A 493 -1.72 -21.46 0.90
N THR A 494 -2.91 -21.86 1.35
CA THR A 494 -3.87 -22.61 0.56
C THR A 494 -5.26 -22.00 0.41
N MET A 495 -5.62 -21.01 1.22
CA MET A 495 -6.92 -20.32 1.13
C MET A 495 -6.96 -19.32 -0.03
N ARG A 496 -8.16 -18.81 -0.32
CA ARG A 496 -8.41 -17.75 -1.29
C ARG A 496 -7.77 -16.43 -0.87
N GLY A 497 -7.55 -15.52 -1.82
CA GLY A 497 -6.88 -14.26 -1.60
C GLY A 497 -5.34 -14.41 -1.62
N TYR A 498 -4.65 -13.43 -1.10
CA TYR A 498 -3.20 -13.43 -0.98
C TYR A 498 -2.77 -13.26 0.48
N PRO A 499 -1.86 -14.12 0.97
CA PRO A 499 -1.43 -14.11 2.36
C PRO A 499 -0.45 -12.98 2.67
N GLN A 500 -0.59 -12.42 3.88
CA GLN A 500 0.43 -11.61 4.53
C GLN A 500 0.82 -12.25 5.85
N ILE A 501 2.12 -12.35 6.14
CA ILE A 501 2.64 -12.73 7.45
C ILE A 501 3.54 -11.62 8.02
N PHE A 502 3.56 -11.46 9.33
CA PHE A 502 4.40 -10.48 10.01
C PHE A 502 5.75 -11.08 10.38
N ALA A 503 6.83 -10.37 10.13
CA ALA A 503 8.21 -10.81 10.36
C ALA A 503 8.37 -11.46 11.75
N GLY A 504 8.84 -12.70 11.75
CA GLY A 504 8.98 -13.56 12.92
C GLY A 504 7.79 -14.50 13.19
N ASP A 505 6.66 -14.37 12.50
CA ASP A 505 5.53 -15.32 12.65
C ASP A 505 5.94 -16.72 12.15
N GLU A 506 6.80 -16.79 11.14
CA GLU A 506 7.42 -18.02 10.61
C GLU A 506 8.34 -18.72 11.63
N LEU A 507 8.69 -18.02 12.70
CA LEU A 507 9.54 -18.49 13.81
C LEU A 507 8.78 -18.56 15.13
N MET A 508 7.46 -18.27 15.11
CA MET A 508 6.60 -18.22 16.28
C MET A 508 7.07 -17.16 17.30
N PHE A 509 7.40 -15.94 16.85
CA PHE A 509 7.71 -14.85 17.77
C PHE A 509 6.56 -14.59 18.74
N VAL A 510 6.92 -14.24 19.98
CA VAL A 510 6.02 -13.83 21.05
C VAL A 510 6.41 -12.44 21.53
N SER A 511 5.50 -11.75 22.22
CA SER A 511 5.74 -10.41 22.76
C SER A 511 6.91 -10.42 23.75
N ASN A 512 7.71 -9.37 23.71
CA ASN A 512 8.79 -9.19 24.69
C ASN A 512 8.25 -8.66 26.03
N ASN A 513 9.10 -8.64 27.05
CA ASN A 513 8.80 -8.16 28.40
C ASN A 513 9.58 -6.86 28.72
N LEU A 514 9.84 -6.01 27.75
CA LEU A 514 10.49 -4.72 27.99
C LEU A 514 9.64 -3.86 28.95
N ARG A 515 10.31 -3.05 29.76
CA ARG A 515 9.74 -2.35 30.93
C ARG A 515 8.52 -1.49 30.62
N ASP A 516 8.47 -0.87 29.45
CA ASP A 516 7.43 0.04 28.99
C ASP A 516 6.56 -0.53 27.87
N ALA A 517 6.51 -1.87 27.76
CA ALA A 517 5.89 -2.56 26.63
C ALA A 517 4.45 -2.14 26.32
N GLY A 518 3.63 -1.82 27.35
CA GLY A 518 2.22 -1.46 27.13
C GLY A 518 1.49 -2.49 26.23
N ASP A 519 0.41 -2.05 25.60
CA ASP A 519 -0.40 -2.93 24.73
C ASP A 519 0.24 -3.17 23.35
N HIS A 520 1.01 -2.21 22.82
CA HIS A 520 1.60 -2.30 21.48
C HIS A 520 3.13 -2.46 21.48
N GLY A 521 3.85 -1.84 22.40
CA GLY A 521 5.32 -1.89 22.40
C GLY A 521 5.87 -3.30 22.52
N GLY A 522 5.22 -4.16 23.35
CA GLY A 522 5.67 -5.53 23.60
C GLY A 522 5.56 -6.48 22.39
N LEU A 523 4.64 -6.25 21.48
CA LEU A 523 4.44 -7.11 20.29
C LEU A 523 5.38 -6.78 19.14
N ARG A 524 5.98 -5.58 19.14
CA ARG A 524 6.89 -5.08 18.12
C ARG A 524 8.34 -5.39 18.48
N VAL A 525 8.64 -6.69 18.54
CA VAL A 525 9.94 -7.22 19.00
C VAL A 525 11.02 -7.11 17.92
N ASP A 526 12.28 -6.99 18.36
CA ASP A 526 13.42 -7.05 17.44
C ASP A 526 13.57 -8.43 16.83
N PHE A 527 14.04 -8.47 15.60
CA PHE A 527 14.40 -9.72 14.94
C PHE A 527 15.80 -10.15 15.41
N PRO A 528 15.95 -11.28 16.13
CA PRO A 528 17.24 -11.71 16.67
C PRO A 528 18.27 -11.97 15.58
N GLY A 529 19.42 -11.33 15.68
CA GLY A 529 20.49 -11.33 14.68
C GLY A 529 20.51 -10.10 13.80
N GLY A 530 19.58 -9.16 13.98
CA GLY A 530 19.53 -7.89 13.25
C GLY A 530 20.53 -6.84 13.78
N TRP A 531 21.14 -7.04 14.94
CA TRP A 531 22.11 -6.11 15.53
C TRP A 531 23.42 -6.79 15.84
N GLU A 532 24.51 -6.06 15.72
CA GLU A 532 25.83 -6.52 16.14
C GLU A 532 25.80 -6.88 17.64
N GLY A 533 26.26 -8.07 17.96
CA GLY A 533 26.32 -8.58 19.34
C GLY A 533 25.08 -9.31 19.84
N ASP A 534 24.06 -9.49 19.00
CA ASP A 534 22.91 -10.34 19.35
C ASP A 534 23.36 -11.78 19.65
N GLU A 535 22.83 -12.37 20.75
CA GLU A 535 23.18 -13.74 21.16
C GLU A 535 22.68 -14.81 20.17
N MET A 536 21.59 -14.55 19.48
CA MET A 536 21.00 -15.42 18.45
C MET A 536 21.00 -14.70 17.09
N ASN A 537 21.15 -15.47 16.02
CA ASN A 537 20.96 -14.95 14.67
C ASN A 537 19.97 -15.87 13.91
N LEU A 538 18.71 -15.48 13.87
CA LEU A 538 17.65 -16.26 13.23
C LEU A 538 17.55 -16.07 11.71
N PHE A 539 18.31 -15.14 11.14
CA PHE A 539 18.45 -15.01 9.69
C PHE A 539 19.21 -16.19 9.07
N THR A 540 20.03 -16.89 9.86
CA THR A 540 20.83 -18.01 9.37
C THR A 540 20.26 -19.38 9.77
N ALA A 541 20.40 -20.37 8.88
CA ALA A 541 19.99 -21.76 9.18
C ALA A 541 20.69 -22.32 10.43
N GLU A 542 21.99 -21.99 10.63
CA GLU A 542 22.75 -22.40 11.81
C GLU A 542 22.17 -21.78 13.09
N GLY A 543 21.82 -20.49 13.05
CA GLY A 543 21.22 -19.79 14.19
C GLY A 543 19.85 -20.36 14.54
N ARG A 544 18.98 -20.58 13.53
CA ARG A 544 17.67 -21.24 13.72
C ARG A 544 17.81 -22.65 14.34
N ALA A 545 18.77 -23.44 13.90
CA ALA A 545 19.01 -24.79 14.43
C ALA A 545 19.56 -24.81 15.86
N LYS A 546 20.26 -23.75 16.28
CA LYS A 546 20.84 -23.62 17.63
C LYS A 546 19.93 -22.92 18.60
N ALA A 547 18.94 -22.19 18.13
CA ALA A 547 18.03 -21.41 18.97
C ALA A 547 17.33 -22.33 20.00
N SER A 548 17.37 -21.91 21.26
CA SER A 548 16.75 -22.58 22.39
C SER A 548 15.92 -21.64 23.26
N LYS A 549 15.74 -20.39 22.82
CA LYS A 549 14.92 -19.36 23.46
C LYS A 549 14.04 -18.68 22.42
N ASN A 550 12.87 -18.21 22.84
CA ASN A 550 12.01 -17.35 22.05
C ASN A 550 12.26 -15.86 22.39
N THR A 551 11.57 -14.96 21.72
CA THR A 551 11.71 -13.49 21.85
C THR A 551 11.36 -12.95 23.25
N ASP A 552 10.61 -13.69 24.05
CA ASP A 552 10.36 -13.38 25.48
C ASP A 552 11.48 -13.88 26.42
N GLY A 553 12.52 -14.50 25.87
CA GLY A 553 13.65 -15.07 26.61
C GLY A 553 13.37 -16.44 27.26
N LEU A 554 12.17 -16.99 27.10
CA LEU A 554 11.81 -18.30 27.63
C LEU A 554 12.41 -19.42 26.77
N GLU A 555 12.75 -20.54 27.44
CA GLU A 555 13.31 -21.71 26.77
C GLU A 555 12.27 -22.37 25.85
N VAL A 556 12.71 -22.77 24.67
CA VAL A 556 11.99 -23.59 23.69
C VAL A 556 12.85 -24.79 23.29
N PRO A 557 12.26 -25.86 22.72
CA PRO A 557 13.05 -26.97 22.19
C PRO A 557 14.07 -26.47 21.15
N GLN A 558 15.31 -26.89 21.28
CA GLN A 558 16.36 -26.59 20.30
C GLN A 558 15.94 -27.12 18.91
N GLY A 559 16.10 -26.28 17.88
CA GLY A 559 15.71 -26.60 16.51
C GLY A 559 14.24 -26.30 16.18
N GLN A 560 13.40 -25.88 17.15
CA GLN A 560 12.01 -25.50 16.88
C GLN A 560 11.91 -24.38 15.84
N ALA A 561 12.80 -23.36 15.92
CA ALA A 561 12.81 -22.26 14.96
C ALA A 561 13.16 -22.74 13.54
N ALA A 562 14.10 -23.69 13.40
CA ALA A 562 14.42 -24.29 12.11
C ALA A 562 13.26 -25.12 11.56
N ASP A 563 12.64 -25.96 12.38
CA ASP A 563 11.49 -26.79 11.96
C ASP A 563 10.28 -25.94 11.50
N LEU A 564 10.01 -24.82 12.16
CA LEU A 564 8.96 -23.91 11.76
C LEU A 564 9.31 -23.17 10.47
N PHE A 565 10.51 -22.60 10.37
CA PHE A 565 10.97 -21.91 9.18
C PHE A 565 10.96 -22.84 7.96
N ASP A 566 11.50 -24.07 8.08
CA ASP A 566 11.56 -25.05 7.01
C ASP A 566 10.15 -25.44 6.55
N PHE A 567 9.20 -25.60 7.50
CA PHE A 567 7.80 -25.89 7.18
C PHE A 567 7.16 -24.73 6.41
N VAL A 568 7.32 -23.50 6.88
CA VAL A 568 6.72 -22.30 6.26
C VAL A 568 7.35 -22.04 4.88
N SER A 569 8.67 -22.07 4.81
CA SER A 569 9.41 -21.88 3.55
C SER A 569 8.99 -22.92 2.51
N HIS A 570 8.94 -24.22 2.87
CA HIS A 570 8.50 -25.26 1.96
C HIS A 570 7.10 -24.98 1.36
N LEU A 571 6.15 -24.58 2.21
CA LEU A 571 4.78 -24.27 1.78
C LEU A 571 4.72 -23.07 0.84
N PHE A 572 5.40 -21.98 1.16
CA PHE A 572 5.33 -20.79 0.34
C PHE A 572 6.18 -20.91 -0.94
N GLN A 573 7.28 -21.64 -0.93
CA GLN A 573 8.01 -22.00 -2.15
C GLN A 573 7.15 -22.90 -3.07
N TRP A 574 6.45 -23.90 -2.51
CA TRP A 574 5.48 -24.71 -3.25
C TRP A 574 4.36 -23.86 -3.85
N ARG A 575 3.76 -22.96 -3.03
CA ARG A 575 2.66 -22.08 -3.45
C ARG A 575 3.00 -21.24 -4.67
N LYS A 576 4.24 -20.72 -4.79
CA LYS A 576 4.68 -19.85 -5.91
C LYS A 576 4.37 -20.45 -7.30
N THR A 577 4.31 -21.76 -7.43
CA THR A 577 4.15 -22.47 -8.70
C THR A 577 2.76 -23.04 -8.90
N LYS A 578 1.79 -22.75 -8.02
CA LYS A 578 0.48 -23.42 -7.98
C LYS A 578 -0.66 -22.52 -8.41
N ASP A 579 -0.95 -22.53 -9.71
CA ASP A 579 -2.05 -21.75 -10.28
C ASP A 579 -3.41 -22.12 -9.66
N VAL A 580 -3.64 -23.40 -9.37
CA VAL A 580 -4.83 -23.89 -8.66
C VAL A 580 -5.04 -23.22 -7.29
N ILE A 581 -3.97 -22.82 -6.61
CA ILE A 581 -4.06 -22.04 -5.37
C ILE A 581 -4.36 -20.56 -5.66
N HIS A 582 -3.73 -20.02 -6.70
CA HIS A 582 -3.88 -18.60 -7.04
C HIS A 582 -5.26 -18.28 -7.62
N ASN A 583 -5.70 -19.09 -8.59
CA ASN A 583 -6.84 -18.79 -9.45
C ASN A 583 -7.96 -19.85 -9.35
N GLY A 584 -7.69 -21.00 -8.73
CA GLY A 584 -8.65 -22.10 -8.63
C GLY A 584 -9.85 -21.79 -7.74
N LYS A 585 -10.88 -22.58 -7.89
CA LYS A 585 -12.10 -22.54 -7.08
C LYS A 585 -11.88 -23.19 -5.72
N THR A 586 -12.72 -22.86 -4.76
CA THR A 586 -12.75 -23.51 -3.45
C THR A 586 -14.01 -24.33 -3.30
N MET A 587 -13.90 -25.55 -2.76
CA MET A 587 -15.04 -26.33 -2.27
C MET A 587 -14.83 -26.61 -0.78
N HIS A 588 -15.74 -26.10 0.04
CA HIS A 588 -15.72 -26.26 1.47
C HIS A 588 -16.59 -27.44 1.91
N PHE A 589 -16.12 -28.20 2.89
CA PHE A 589 -16.92 -29.17 3.58
C PHE A 589 -17.14 -28.71 5.03
N MET A 590 -18.37 -28.77 5.51
CA MET A 590 -18.71 -28.36 6.88
C MET A 590 -17.81 -29.06 7.90
N THR A 591 -17.32 -28.32 8.87
CA THR A 591 -16.45 -28.83 9.94
C THR A 591 -17.13 -29.88 10.80
N ARG A 592 -16.36 -30.86 11.29
CA ARG A 592 -16.83 -31.94 12.17
C ARG A 592 -15.77 -32.27 13.21
N ASP A 593 -16.14 -32.45 14.46
CA ASP A 593 -15.23 -32.89 15.52
C ASP A 593 -13.91 -32.06 15.58
N ASN A 594 -14.02 -30.74 15.39
CA ASN A 594 -12.91 -29.81 15.31
C ASN A 594 -11.92 -30.12 14.16
N THR A 595 -12.41 -30.73 13.07
CA THR A 595 -11.68 -30.92 11.83
C THR A 595 -12.31 -30.14 10.68
N TYR A 596 -11.50 -29.80 9.67
CA TYR A 596 -11.97 -29.06 8.51
C TYR A 596 -11.27 -29.55 7.24
N GLY A 597 -12.05 -29.94 6.24
CA GLY A 597 -11.57 -30.33 4.93
C GLY A 597 -12.08 -29.38 3.84
N TYR A 598 -11.20 -28.96 2.96
CA TYR A 598 -11.55 -28.19 1.76
C TYR A 598 -10.66 -28.52 0.60
N PHE A 599 -11.11 -28.16 -0.59
CA PHE A 599 -10.37 -28.35 -1.84
C PHE A 599 -10.16 -27.01 -2.54
N ARG A 600 -8.96 -26.85 -3.10
CA ARG A 600 -8.70 -25.90 -4.18
C ARG A 600 -8.65 -26.71 -5.48
N TYR A 601 -9.32 -26.25 -6.52
CA TYR A 601 -9.39 -27.02 -7.76
C TYR A 601 -9.63 -26.14 -9.00
N ASP A 602 -9.15 -26.60 -10.12
CA ASP A 602 -9.41 -26.05 -11.44
C ASP A 602 -9.67 -27.21 -12.43
N GLU A 603 -9.38 -27.01 -13.73
CA GLU A 603 -9.59 -28.01 -14.77
C GLU A 603 -8.55 -29.13 -14.70
N ASP A 604 -7.31 -28.83 -14.29
CA ASP A 604 -6.15 -29.69 -14.37
C ASP A 604 -5.71 -30.28 -13.02
N ASP A 605 -5.85 -29.50 -11.94
CA ASP A 605 -5.29 -29.79 -10.62
C ASP A 605 -6.35 -29.76 -9.50
N VAL A 606 -6.08 -30.55 -8.46
CA VAL A 606 -6.85 -30.56 -7.23
C VAL A 606 -5.91 -30.59 -6.04
N VAL A 607 -6.08 -29.68 -5.09
CA VAL A 607 -5.37 -29.68 -3.81
C VAL A 607 -6.39 -29.92 -2.69
N PHE A 608 -6.21 -30.99 -1.96
CA PHE A 608 -6.99 -31.32 -0.78
C PHE A 608 -6.25 -30.87 0.48
N VAL A 609 -6.92 -30.12 1.34
CA VAL A 609 -6.40 -29.69 2.64
C VAL A 609 -7.28 -30.23 3.73
N TYR A 610 -6.71 -30.99 4.67
CA TYR A 610 -7.43 -31.50 5.83
C TYR A 610 -6.74 -31.07 7.12
N ILE A 611 -7.44 -30.33 7.93
CA ILE A 611 -7.00 -29.80 9.22
C ILE A 611 -7.62 -30.61 10.33
N ASN A 612 -6.80 -31.13 11.24
CA ASN A 612 -7.21 -31.67 12.51
C ASN A 612 -6.80 -30.75 13.65
N ASN A 613 -7.70 -29.88 14.08
CA ASN A 613 -7.46 -28.98 15.23
C ASN A 613 -7.83 -29.64 16.58
N SER A 614 -8.25 -30.91 16.58
CA SER A 614 -8.57 -31.63 17.82
C SER A 614 -7.33 -32.16 18.53
N LEU A 615 -7.47 -32.54 19.79
CA LEU A 615 -6.39 -33.16 20.59
C LEU A 615 -6.27 -34.68 20.36
N GLU A 616 -7.08 -35.25 19.47
CA GLU A 616 -7.10 -36.68 19.14
C GLU A 616 -6.79 -36.91 17.66
N PRO A 617 -6.14 -38.04 17.32
CA PRO A 617 -5.97 -38.41 15.92
C PRO A 617 -7.34 -38.64 15.25
N LYS A 618 -7.48 -38.22 14.00
CA LYS A 618 -8.74 -38.32 13.24
C LYS A 618 -8.52 -39.08 11.93
N ASN A 619 -9.43 -39.99 11.64
CA ASN A 619 -9.49 -40.58 10.32
C ASN A 619 -10.19 -39.65 9.34
N ILE A 620 -9.70 -39.60 8.10
CA ILE A 620 -10.36 -38.84 7.05
C ILE A 620 -11.59 -39.58 6.56
N PRO A 621 -12.81 -39.04 6.71
CA PRO A 621 -14.03 -39.69 6.22
C PRO A 621 -14.19 -39.51 4.71
N TRP A 622 -13.41 -40.17 3.88
CA TRP A 622 -13.37 -40.01 2.43
C TRP A 622 -14.74 -40.14 1.75
N THR A 623 -15.62 -40.96 2.28
CA THR A 623 -17.00 -41.05 1.79
C THR A 623 -17.77 -39.74 1.88
N TYR A 624 -17.38 -38.83 2.80
CA TYR A 624 -17.95 -37.50 2.95
C TYR A 624 -17.48 -36.52 1.87
N TYR A 625 -16.28 -36.73 1.34
CA TYR A 625 -15.65 -35.88 0.33
C TYR A 625 -15.85 -36.33 -1.13
N LYS A 626 -16.67 -37.36 -1.37
CA LYS A 626 -16.86 -38.01 -2.69
C LYS A 626 -17.23 -37.05 -3.80
N GLU A 627 -17.90 -35.94 -3.51
CA GLU A 627 -18.34 -34.97 -4.52
C GLU A 627 -17.17 -34.48 -5.39
N ILE A 628 -15.95 -34.43 -4.85
CA ILE A 628 -14.76 -33.97 -5.58
C ILE A 628 -13.64 -35.01 -5.56
N SER A 629 -13.59 -35.89 -4.57
CA SER A 629 -12.51 -36.86 -4.43
C SER A 629 -12.75 -38.16 -5.21
N GLU A 630 -13.98 -38.41 -5.73
CA GLU A 630 -14.29 -39.61 -6.48
C GLU A 630 -13.50 -39.66 -7.80
N GLY A 631 -12.71 -40.71 -7.97
CA GLY A 631 -11.86 -40.89 -9.15
C GLY A 631 -10.46 -40.30 -9.04
N LEU A 632 -10.15 -39.53 -7.98
CA LEU A 632 -8.78 -39.07 -7.73
C LEU A 632 -7.88 -40.25 -7.36
N THR A 633 -6.77 -40.37 -8.07
CA THR A 633 -5.75 -41.38 -7.85
C THR A 633 -4.36 -40.76 -7.94
N GLY A 634 -3.38 -41.33 -7.23
CA GLY A 634 -1.98 -40.91 -7.40
C GLY A 634 -1.67 -39.51 -6.87
N GLY A 635 -2.19 -39.16 -5.68
CA GLY A 635 -1.85 -37.91 -5.02
C GLY A 635 -0.41 -37.89 -4.52
N VAL A 636 0.07 -36.68 -4.21
CA VAL A 636 1.36 -36.43 -3.56
C VAL A 636 1.14 -35.62 -2.30
N ASN A 637 1.68 -36.06 -1.18
CA ASN A 637 1.71 -35.26 0.04
C ASN A 637 2.67 -34.07 -0.15
N VAL A 638 2.15 -32.88 -0.08
CA VAL A 638 2.93 -31.65 -0.37
C VAL A 638 4.12 -31.49 0.59
N MET A 639 3.96 -31.86 1.86
CA MET A 639 5.02 -31.66 2.86
C MET A 639 6.14 -32.70 2.82
N THR A 640 5.84 -33.92 2.38
CA THR A 640 6.83 -35.01 2.36
C THR A 640 7.31 -35.37 0.96
N GLY A 641 6.57 -34.97 -0.08
CA GLY A 641 6.81 -35.40 -1.46
C GLY A 641 6.47 -36.87 -1.72
N GLU A 642 5.92 -37.60 -0.74
CA GLU A 642 5.61 -39.01 -0.87
C GLU A 642 4.28 -39.24 -1.60
N PRO A 643 4.16 -40.33 -2.38
CA PRO A 643 2.92 -40.74 -2.99
C PRO A 643 1.80 -40.89 -1.92
N PHE A 644 0.62 -40.43 -2.24
CA PHE A 644 -0.55 -40.51 -1.38
C PHE A 644 -1.71 -41.25 -2.08
N GLU A 645 -2.27 -42.23 -1.40
CA GLU A 645 -3.45 -42.95 -1.86
C GLU A 645 -4.64 -42.70 -0.93
N VAL A 646 -5.81 -42.48 -1.52
CA VAL A 646 -7.07 -42.34 -0.77
C VAL A 646 -7.36 -43.66 -0.04
N SER A 647 -7.44 -43.59 1.30
CA SER A 647 -7.69 -44.75 2.14
C SER A 647 -8.48 -44.36 3.40
N ASP A 648 -9.52 -45.12 3.71
CA ASP A 648 -10.29 -44.97 4.96
C ASP A 648 -9.43 -45.18 6.22
N ALA A 649 -8.23 -45.73 6.07
CA ALA A 649 -7.25 -45.87 7.14
C ALA A 649 -6.35 -44.65 7.32
N THR A 650 -6.47 -43.61 6.49
CA THR A 650 -5.66 -42.41 6.62
C THR A 650 -5.97 -41.69 7.92
N VAL A 651 -4.98 -41.57 8.79
CA VAL A 651 -5.05 -40.91 10.07
C VAL A 651 -4.25 -39.63 10.04
N VAL A 652 -4.85 -38.52 10.45
CA VAL A 652 -4.19 -37.23 10.64
C VAL A 652 -3.98 -37.00 12.14
N ALA A 653 -2.74 -36.73 12.52
CA ALA A 653 -2.32 -36.54 13.90
C ALA A 653 -3.11 -35.38 14.59
N PRO A 654 -3.16 -35.33 15.93
CA PRO A 654 -3.70 -34.19 16.65
C PRO A 654 -3.00 -32.90 16.24
N GLN A 655 -3.75 -31.79 16.17
CA GLN A 655 -3.22 -30.45 15.88
C GLN A 655 -2.25 -30.43 14.68
N SER A 656 -2.68 -31.02 13.56
CA SER A 656 -1.86 -31.12 12.35
C SER A 656 -2.68 -30.90 11.08
N VAL A 657 -1.98 -30.76 9.97
CA VAL A 657 -2.56 -30.56 8.64
C VAL A 657 -1.99 -31.58 7.66
N LEU A 658 -2.84 -32.07 6.77
CA LEU A 658 -2.46 -32.84 5.59
C LEU A 658 -2.82 -32.03 4.35
N ILE A 659 -1.86 -31.88 3.44
CA ILE A 659 -2.06 -31.23 2.14
C ILE A 659 -1.66 -32.24 1.06
N VAL A 660 -2.60 -32.57 0.16
CA VAL A 660 -2.38 -33.51 -0.93
C VAL A 660 -2.69 -32.86 -2.27
N GLU A 661 -1.75 -32.92 -3.17
CA GLU A 661 -1.90 -32.46 -4.55
C GLU A 661 -2.20 -33.64 -5.47
N TYR A 662 -3.22 -33.50 -6.31
CA TYR A 662 -3.62 -34.46 -7.34
C TYR A 662 -3.57 -33.78 -8.70
N GLN A 663 -3.13 -34.51 -9.73
CA GLN A 663 -3.33 -34.14 -11.13
C GLN A 663 -4.57 -34.88 -11.66
N LYS A 664 -5.43 -34.18 -12.38
CA LYS A 664 -6.61 -34.79 -13.04
C LYS A 664 -6.27 -35.54 -14.29
#